data_5eb0170bfc04bd277dbd56a003893741
#
_entry.id   5eb0170bfc04bd277dbd56a003893741
#
_cell.length_a   1.000
_cell.length_b   1.000
_cell.length_c   1.000
_cell.angle_alpha   90.00
_cell.angle_beta   90.00
_cell.angle_gamma   90.00
#
_symmetry.space_group_name_H-M   'P 1'
#
loop_
_entity.id
_entity.type
_entity.pdbx_description
1 polymer ?
#
loop_
_entity_poly.entity_id
_entity_poly.type
_entity_poly.pdbx_seq_one_letter_code
_entity_poly.pdbx_strand_id
1 'polypeptide(L)'
;MSQDNHDLSTAGIRPAFMVRVAGLPVESVQELRCPQSRRWADEVLNESAQLRLLAEKAGDQLHDLIGGSDDEPLRRALLKLRRDIFNNRLPATDSADRVLDRVHSLDQAAASTLADWLTGRRALDGRLGAGAGLLAAETGRSREALRALAGHERLRRGLLLASPALDAQLDAYRKPPPSAGARPDKKQRKIERSLLSYVYRTACKTSPFSTFTGVALGSLGGSAGLRLRVEEEWRAQARLNVVALGRLADAVIADPARRADLPVAPASGWGRDDDRVRYVRRWVTAGDDDTAVTFDAVKDRLFFLRRSGTLDRLLTLFEERSGTVLRYGDLVEWLARDQGAAREECEQYLGALLDVGMVQVPCLRTEVHDTDPLRAFQGALRGLERPWADRLADRLEEPARCVERFADASADERRALLDALRAGLRAVQEEELGADRAKVPQTLLYEDAAAGGGAEPDDAGPGPGPGPAKASRTVQLDPDAWQELAARPLAAVERVLPAFDLTLPQRITFEGFFLARYGRGGRCDDLLKLVHDFHEDFFDQYMTFTATRTAYDADGTYVPEVNWLGLDRLRALDTARRTFTARMTALREAAGPGAAEVRVDDAFLAEVAAELQGLAADFAPMSHHLQIADRPGDPLVVLNRSYGGVSFPFSRFTELFDGLDERLFAGTEAIVPEGAVLAEVTGGPVTSNLNLHGRLTPYEIVCPGERGTLEEEFRISLDDLHLVHDPEAGRLVLRSARLDREVIPVYLGYLVPLALPELPRTLLLLSPTSMAPLNVWAGVPEGPPDEGGVTTRPRVRHGSLVLSRRSWSAPAAALPLHRAGATEDGWFLDWHAFRREHGLPDRVFATVSDTGARGATGAKPQYLDFDSPLSLSAFEALIKTPQARVVFREALPDEDALHTVSGHGRHVAELAVETAVPVRRRTV
;
A
#
# COMPACT_ATOMS: atom_id res chain seq x y z
N MET A 1 -20.53 42.41 -10.70
CA MET A 1 -19.34 41.65 -10.26
C MET A 1 -19.69 40.85 -9.01
N SER A 2 -20.59 39.89 -9.11
CA SER A 2 -21.01 39.04 -7.98
C SER A 2 -21.75 37.77 -8.41
N GLN A 3 -21.40 37.19 -9.56
CA GLN A 3 -22.01 35.96 -10.04
C GLN A 3 -20.99 34.86 -10.41
N ASP A 4 -19.67 35.16 -10.46
CA ASP A 4 -18.65 34.18 -10.85
C ASP A 4 -18.03 33.38 -9.70
N ASN A 5 -18.45 33.61 -8.44
CA ASN A 5 -17.90 32.93 -7.26
C ASN A 5 -18.67 31.67 -6.84
N HIS A 6 -19.79 31.34 -7.49
CA HIS A 6 -20.57 30.16 -7.11
C HIS A 6 -20.26 28.90 -7.92
N ASP A 7 -19.56 29.01 -9.07
CA ASP A 7 -19.28 27.87 -9.95
C ASP A 7 -17.97 27.11 -9.65
N LEU A 8 -17.14 27.61 -8.74
CA LEU A 8 -15.93 26.90 -8.30
C LEU A 8 -16.18 25.94 -7.12
N SER A 9 -17.37 25.95 -6.54
CA SER A 9 -17.69 25.23 -5.31
C SER A 9 -18.14 23.77 -5.53
N THR A 10 -18.44 23.35 -6.75
CA THR A 10 -18.88 21.98 -7.07
C THR A 10 -17.86 21.21 -7.93
N ALA A 11 -16.66 21.73 -8.12
CA ALA A 11 -15.63 21.05 -8.88
C ALA A 11 -15.18 19.77 -8.18
N GLY A 12 -15.74 18.66 -8.57
CA GLY A 12 -14.96 17.50 -8.87
C GLY A 12 -14.88 16.35 -7.85
N ILE A 13 -15.43 16.40 -6.66
CA ILE A 13 -15.44 15.18 -5.81
C ILE A 13 -16.69 14.36 -6.12
N ARG A 14 -16.48 13.07 -6.43
CA ARG A 14 -17.61 12.14 -6.55
C ARG A 14 -18.30 12.01 -5.19
N PRO A 15 -19.62 11.90 -5.13
CA PRO A 15 -20.36 11.85 -3.86
C PRO A 15 -20.09 10.58 -3.05
N ALA A 16 -19.52 9.54 -3.66
CA ALA A 16 -19.17 8.31 -3.00
C ALA A 16 -17.67 8.25 -2.69
N PHE A 17 -17.32 7.80 -1.50
CA PHE A 17 -15.95 7.51 -1.08
C PHE A 17 -15.88 6.15 -0.37
N MET A 18 -14.69 5.61 -0.25
CA MET A 18 -14.45 4.38 0.50
C MET A 18 -13.66 4.70 1.77
N VAL A 19 -13.98 4.02 2.85
CA VAL A 19 -13.24 4.10 4.11
C VAL A 19 -12.61 2.75 4.40
N ARG A 20 -11.30 2.72 4.62
CA ARG A 20 -10.56 1.57 5.11
C ARG A 20 -10.42 1.72 6.62
N VAL A 21 -10.91 0.77 7.38
CA VAL A 21 -11.00 0.84 8.84
C VAL A 21 -10.15 -0.26 9.46
N ALA A 22 -9.26 0.11 10.37
CA ALA A 22 -8.46 -0.85 11.12
C ALA A 22 -9.35 -1.81 11.94
N GLY A 23 -9.01 -3.09 11.97
CA GLY A 23 -9.85 -4.17 12.51
C GLY A 23 -9.99 -4.17 14.03
N LEU A 24 -9.02 -3.61 14.75
CA LEU A 24 -9.07 -3.42 16.19
C LEU A 24 -9.12 -1.93 16.52
N PRO A 25 -9.83 -1.52 17.57
CA PRO A 25 -9.76 -0.17 18.07
C PRO A 25 -8.39 0.10 18.71
N VAL A 26 -7.97 1.36 18.70
CA VAL A 26 -6.67 1.79 19.25
C VAL A 26 -6.56 1.52 20.74
N GLU A 27 -7.65 1.49 21.46
CA GLU A 27 -7.75 1.13 22.89
C GLU A 27 -7.15 -0.25 23.16
N SER A 28 -7.27 -1.19 22.21
CA SER A 28 -6.68 -2.53 22.33
C SER A 28 -5.16 -2.51 22.48
N VAL A 29 -4.47 -1.57 21.83
CA VAL A 29 -3.01 -1.45 21.95
C VAL A 29 -2.57 -0.60 23.14
N GLN A 30 -3.45 0.23 23.68
CA GLN A 30 -3.18 1.02 24.88
C GLN A 30 -2.94 0.14 26.11
N GLU A 31 -3.59 -1.03 26.19
CA GLU A 31 -3.37 -2.01 27.24
C GLU A 31 -1.96 -2.62 27.26
N LEU A 32 -1.20 -2.48 26.17
CA LEU A 32 0.19 -2.93 26.06
C LEU A 32 1.20 -1.93 26.63
N ARG A 33 0.76 -0.80 27.14
CA ARG A 33 1.60 0.29 27.67
C ARG A 33 1.94 0.08 29.14
N CYS A 34 3.01 0.74 29.54
CA CYS A 34 3.50 0.79 30.91
C CYS A 34 3.41 2.23 31.44
N PRO A 35 2.20 2.74 31.79
CA PRO A 35 2.02 4.15 32.11
C PRO A 35 2.70 4.58 33.42
N GLN A 36 2.87 3.70 34.38
CA GLN A 36 3.60 4.01 35.61
C GLN A 36 5.11 4.06 35.37
N SER A 37 5.65 3.13 34.57
CA SER A 37 7.06 3.14 34.15
C SER A 37 7.36 4.35 33.28
N ARG A 38 6.42 4.76 32.45
CA ARG A 38 6.53 6.02 31.70
C ARG A 38 6.63 7.22 32.63
N ARG A 39 5.74 7.33 33.60
CA ARG A 39 5.76 8.42 34.59
C ARG A 39 7.04 8.40 35.38
N TRP A 40 7.49 7.23 35.83
CA TRP A 40 8.78 7.03 36.48
C TRP A 40 9.94 7.56 35.64
N ALA A 41 10.00 7.22 34.35
CA ALA A 41 11.05 7.69 33.45
C ALA A 41 11.02 9.20 33.28
N ASP A 42 9.85 9.81 33.12
CA ASP A 42 9.73 11.28 33.04
C ASP A 42 10.17 11.97 34.32
N GLU A 43 9.79 11.44 35.49
CA GLU A 43 10.23 11.97 36.78
C GLU A 43 11.75 11.87 36.96
N VAL A 44 12.36 10.72 36.64
CA VAL A 44 13.82 10.51 36.69
C VAL A 44 14.54 11.48 35.76
N LEU A 45 14.07 11.67 34.55
CA LEU A 45 14.68 12.60 33.60
C LEU A 45 14.55 14.06 34.04
N ASN A 46 13.38 14.44 34.57
CA ASN A 46 13.16 15.81 35.09
C ASN A 46 14.04 16.11 36.31
N GLU A 47 14.09 15.19 37.27
CA GLU A 47 14.94 15.35 38.45
C GLU A 47 16.41 15.34 38.05
N SER A 48 16.84 14.51 37.13
CA SER A 48 18.21 14.51 36.63
C SER A 48 18.58 15.82 35.95
N ALA A 49 17.66 16.45 35.22
CA ALA A 49 17.87 17.77 34.61
C ALA A 49 17.98 18.87 35.70
N GLN A 50 17.12 18.84 36.71
CA GLN A 50 17.16 19.80 37.81
C GLN A 50 18.46 19.65 38.61
N LEU A 51 18.88 18.42 38.88
CA LEU A 51 20.13 18.17 39.61
C LEU A 51 21.38 18.63 38.85
N ARG A 52 21.39 18.58 37.51
CA ARG A 52 22.47 19.16 36.71
C ARG A 52 22.59 20.67 36.91
N LEU A 53 21.46 21.40 36.88
CA LEU A 53 21.44 22.84 37.12
C LEU A 53 21.91 23.18 38.54
N LEU A 54 21.49 22.40 39.55
CA LEU A 54 21.97 22.56 40.94
C LEU A 54 23.46 22.23 41.07
N ALA A 55 23.94 21.22 40.35
CA ALA A 55 25.36 20.81 40.35
C ALA A 55 26.27 21.90 39.76
N GLU A 56 25.84 22.54 38.65
CA GLU A 56 26.58 23.69 38.10
C GLU A 56 26.68 24.82 39.10
N LYS A 57 25.56 25.25 39.68
CA LYS A 57 25.52 26.31 40.69
C LYS A 57 26.34 25.96 41.94
N ALA A 58 26.20 24.74 42.46
CA ALA A 58 26.98 24.25 43.58
C ALA A 58 28.49 24.16 43.26
N GLY A 59 28.83 23.77 42.02
CA GLY A 59 30.19 23.71 41.51
C GLY A 59 30.90 25.07 41.53
N ASP A 60 30.18 26.13 41.09
CA ASP A 60 30.68 27.51 41.11
C ASP A 60 30.85 28.03 42.54
N GLN A 61 29.84 27.87 43.39
CA GLN A 61 29.90 28.26 44.81
C GLN A 61 31.01 27.53 45.57
N LEU A 62 31.20 26.25 45.33
CA LEU A 62 32.30 25.47 45.89
C LEU A 62 33.67 25.96 45.38
N HIS A 63 33.76 26.39 44.12
CA HIS A 63 35.00 26.95 43.57
C HIS A 63 35.44 28.20 44.34
N ASP A 64 34.50 29.10 44.60
CA ASP A 64 34.75 30.34 45.32
C ASP A 64 35.16 30.07 46.75
N LEU A 65 34.45 29.16 47.45
CA LEU A 65 34.79 28.72 48.80
C LEU A 65 36.16 28.04 48.91
N ILE A 66 36.56 27.25 47.92
CA ILE A 66 37.88 26.62 47.86
C ILE A 66 38.97 27.65 47.65
N GLY A 67 38.72 28.65 46.80
CA GLY A 67 39.66 29.77 46.56
C GLY A 67 39.88 30.69 47.77
N GLY A 68 38.80 30.91 48.57
CA GLY A 68 38.83 31.78 49.74
C GLY A 68 39.18 31.09 51.06
N SER A 69 39.46 29.81 51.10
CA SER A 69 39.78 29.08 52.37
C SER A 69 41.27 28.79 52.55
N ASP A 70 41.81 29.17 53.70
CA ASP A 70 43.18 28.84 54.14
C ASP A 70 43.23 27.50 54.93
N ASP A 71 42.05 26.87 55.23
CA ASP A 71 41.94 25.62 55.96
C ASP A 71 42.15 24.44 54.98
N GLU A 72 43.39 23.92 54.96
CA GLU A 72 43.76 22.82 54.02
C GLU A 72 42.93 21.53 54.18
N PRO A 73 42.54 21.04 55.37
CA PRO A 73 41.59 19.97 55.57
C PRO A 73 40.24 20.27 54.98
N LEU A 74 39.71 21.46 55.14
CA LEU A 74 38.44 21.90 54.57
C LEU A 74 38.51 21.97 53.03
N ARG A 75 39.57 22.55 52.46
CA ARG A 75 39.79 22.61 51.01
C ARG A 75 39.78 21.26 50.38
N ARG A 76 40.42 20.25 50.95
CA ARG A 76 40.43 18.88 50.46
C ARG A 76 39.02 18.26 50.49
N ALA A 77 38.26 18.50 51.54
CA ALA A 77 36.89 18.01 51.67
C ALA A 77 35.96 18.67 50.65
N LEU A 78 36.08 20.00 50.44
CA LEU A 78 35.32 20.71 49.39
C LEU A 78 35.68 20.27 47.97
N LEU A 79 36.96 20.05 47.68
CA LEU A 79 37.41 19.51 46.39
C LEU A 79 36.86 18.10 46.12
N LYS A 80 36.81 17.25 47.16
CA LYS A 80 36.22 15.94 47.05
C LYS A 80 34.72 16.04 46.77
N LEU A 81 33.99 16.87 47.54
CA LEU A 81 32.54 17.07 47.33
C LEU A 81 32.23 17.65 45.94
N ARG A 82 33.01 18.65 45.49
CA ARG A 82 32.89 19.21 44.16
C ARG A 82 33.07 18.17 43.06
N ARG A 83 34.03 17.24 43.24
CA ARG A 83 34.26 16.12 42.29
C ARG A 83 33.10 15.11 42.30
N ASP A 84 32.56 14.82 43.49
CA ASP A 84 31.41 13.91 43.63
C ASP A 84 30.17 14.53 42.94
N ILE A 85 29.92 15.84 43.13
CA ILE A 85 28.84 16.58 42.48
C ILE A 85 29.02 16.61 40.94
N PHE A 86 30.21 16.94 40.47
CA PHE A 86 30.54 16.98 39.05
C PHE A 86 30.33 15.61 38.39
N ASN A 87 30.68 14.51 39.05
CA ASN A 87 30.46 13.16 38.56
C ASN A 87 29.08 12.62 38.92
N ASN A 88 28.17 13.45 39.43
CA ASN A 88 26.82 13.04 39.87
C ASN A 88 26.81 11.85 40.84
N ARG A 89 27.81 11.76 41.72
CA ARG A 89 27.97 10.69 42.72
C ARG A 89 27.47 11.13 44.08
N LEU A 90 26.67 10.25 44.71
CA LEU A 90 26.24 10.50 46.09
C LEU A 90 27.44 10.28 47.05
N PRO A 91 27.89 11.30 47.76
CA PRO A 91 28.94 11.16 48.77
C PRO A 91 28.44 10.38 49.99
N ALA A 92 29.35 9.76 50.75
CA ALA A 92 29.01 9.13 52.03
C ALA A 92 28.33 10.14 52.97
N THR A 93 27.21 9.77 53.57
CA THR A 93 26.34 10.66 54.37
C THR A 93 27.12 11.40 55.45
N ASP A 94 27.89 10.70 56.31
CA ASP A 94 28.68 11.31 57.40
C ASP A 94 29.76 12.31 56.93
N SER A 95 30.24 12.13 55.71
CA SER A 95 31.22 13.04 55.10
C SER A 95 30.54 14.28 54.53
N ALA A 96 29.40 14.08 53.88
CA ALA A 96 28.63 15.18 53.30
C ALA A 96 28.07 16.12 54.38
N ASP A 97 27.47 15.57 55.42
CA ASP A 97 26.86 16.35 56.52
C ASP A 97 27.88 17.18 57.23
N ARG A 98 29.07 16.64 57.55
CA ARG A 98 30.19 17.41 58.17
C ARG A 98 30.68 18.55 57.28
N VAL A 99 30.72 18.37 55.98
CA VAL A 99 31.12 19.44 55.06
C VAL A 99 30.02 20.47 54.95
N LEU A 100 28.77 20.05 54.92
CA LEU A 100 27.61 20.95 54.87
C LEU A 100 27.53 21.89 56.08
N ASP A 101 27.75 21.35 57.31
CA ASP A 101 27.79 22.14 58.54
C ASP A 101 28.90 23.23 58.49
N ARG A 102 30.07 22.88 57.94
CA ARG A 102 31.18 23.81 57.76
C ARG A 102 30.88 24.89 56.71
N VAL A 103 30.30 24.49 55.60
CA VAL A 103 29.84 25.39 54.50
C VAL A 103 28.77 26.36 55.04
N HIS A 104 27.81 25.86 55.82
CA HIS A 104 26.74 26.67 56.39
C HIS A 104 27.28 27.84 57.25
N SER A 105 28.40 27.61 57.98
CA SER A 105 29.06 28.68 58.78
C SER A 105 29.80 29.71 57.93
N LEU A 106 30.14 29.38 56.65
CA LEU A 106 30.87 30.27 55.76
C LEU A 106 29.97 30.99 54.77
N ASP A 107 29.02 30.22 54.14
CA ASP A 107 28.09 30.73 53.17
C ASP A 107 26.76 29.95 53.26
N GLN A 108 25.74 30.57 53.77
CA GLN A 108 24.41 29.98 53.96
C GLN A 108 23.73 29.66 52.63
N ALA A 109 23.98 30.46 51.57
CA ALA A 109 23.37 30.24 50.25
C ALA A 109 24.01 29.01 49.58
N ALA A 110 25.33 28.87 49.68
CA ALA A 110 26.04 27.69 49.20
C ALA A 110 25.60 26.43 49.94
N ALA A 111 25.44 26.50 51.26
CA ALA A 111 24.96 25.40 52.08
C ALA A 111 23.54 24.96 51.67
N SER A 112 22.62 25.90 51.42
CA SER A 112 21.28 25.61 50.95
C SER A 112 21.31 24.87 49.58
N THR A 113 22.09 25.39 48.62
CA THR A 113 22.23 24.76 47.30
C THR A 113 22.78 23.34 47.39
N LEU A 114 23.78 23.11 48.23
CA LEU A 114 24.37 21.81 48.50
C LEU A 114 23.38 20.84 49.17
N ALA A 115 22.62 21.31 50.16
CA ALA A 115 21.58 20.52 50.82
C ALA A 115 20.48 20.10 49.87
N ASP A 116 20.05 21.02 49.01
CA ASP A 116 19.04 20.74 47.97
C ASP A 116 19.56 19.70 46.99
N TRP A 117 20.81 19.85 46.51
CA TRP A 117 21.43 18.86 45.62
C TRP A 117 21.58 17.49 46.30
N LEU A 118 22.06 17.42 47.53
CA LEU A 118 22.21 16.14 48.26
C LEU A 118 20.88 15.46 48.48
N THR A 119 19.84 16.21 48.83
CA THR A 119 18.49 15.70 49.04
C THR A 119 17.88 15.18 47.75
N GLY A 120 17.96 15.97 46.68
CA GLY A 120 17.46 15.57 45.37
C GLY A 120 18.24 14.37 44.83
N ARG A 121 19.57 14.30 45.04
CA ARG A 121 20.36 13.15 44.58
C ARG A 121 20.01 11.84 45.29
N ARG A 122 19.73 11.92 46.64
CA ARG A 122 19.23 10.75 47.39
C ARG A 122 17.86 10.30 46.90
N ALA A 123 16.96 11.26 46.63
CA ALA A 123 15.62 10.97 46.10
C ALA A 123 15.72 10.29 44.74
N LEU A 124 16.56 10.84 43.85
CA LEU A 124 16.81 10.24 42.53
C LEU A 124 17.36 8.82 42.62
N ASP A 125 18.28 8.55 43.53
CA ASP A 125 18.86 7.20 43.73
C ASP A 125 17.80 6.19 44.20
N GLY A 126 16.93 6.60 45.12
CA GLY A 126 15.81 5.79 45.55
C GLY A 126 14.81 5.52 44.42
N ARG A 127 14.53 6.53 43.58
CA ARG A 127 13.62 6.41 42.45
C ARG A 127 14.19 5.51 41.34
N LEU A 128 15.47 5.63 41.04
CA LEU A 128 16.18 4.74 40.12
C LEU A 128 16.09 3.29 40.59
N GLY A 129 16.30 3.05 41.88
CA GLY A 129 16.22 1.69 42.48
C GLY A 129 14.83 1.03 42.38
N ALA A 130 13.75 1.82 42.23
CA ALA A 130 12.40 1.32 42.07
C ALA A 130 12.07 0.90 40.63
N GLY A 131 12.83 1.39 39.65
CA GLY A 131 12.50 1.25 38.21
C GLY A 131 12.38 -0.18 37.72
N ALA A 132 13.36 -1.02 38.09
CA ALA A 132 13.40 -2.42 37.62
C ALA A 132 12.16 -3.22 38.04
N GLY A 133 11.74 -3.07 39.31
CA GLY A 133 10.55 -3.77 39.82
C GLY A 133 9.26 -3.28 39.17
N LEU A 134 9.13 -1.96 39.01
CA LEU A 134 7.97 -1.33 38.37
C LEU A 134 7.82 -1.77 36.91
N LEU A 135 8.89 -1.66 36.13
CA LEU A 135 8.88 -2.03 34.71
C LEU A 135 8.61 -3.52 34.51
N ALA A 136 9.21 -4.38 35.36
CA ALA A 136 8.98 -5.81 35.28
C ALA A 136 7.50 -6.18 35.55
N ALA A 137 6.86 -5.55 36.55
CA ALA A 137 5.46 -5.76 36.88
C ALA A 137 4.54 -5.30 35.75
N GLU A 138 4.76 -4.12 35.18
CA GLU A 138 3.96 -3.60 34.07
C GLU A 138 4.18 -4.37 32.78
N THR A 139 5.42 -4.74 32.45
CA THR A 139 5.69 -5.62 31.28
C THR A 139 5.02 -6.97 31.42
N GLY A 140 4.89 -7.50 32.67
CA GLY A 140 4.12 -8.70 32.98
C GLY A 140 2.65 -8.52 32.57
N ARG A 141 2.00 -7.44 32.99
CA ARG A 141 0.61 -7.10 32.62
C ARG A 141 0.45 -6.93 31.10
N SER A 142 1.39 -6.22 30.45
CA SER A 142 1.38 -6.06 28.97
C SER A 142 1.42 -7.40 28.25
N ARG A 143 2.19 -8.39 28.77
CA ARG A 143 2.18 -9.75 28.22
C ARG A 143 0.87 -10.48 28.45
N GLU A 144 0.21 -10.26 29.57
CA GLU A 144 -1.14 -10.83 29.83
C GLU A 144 -2.16 -10.23 28.87
N ALA A 145 -2.15 -8.93 28.66
CA ALA A 145 -2.99 -8.25 27.66
C ALA A 145 -2.71 -8.77 26.24
N LEU A 146 -1.44 -8.96 25.87
CA LEU A 146 -1.09 -9.55 24.57
C LEU A 146 -1.60 -10.99 24.39
N ARG A 147 -1.59 -11.81 25.48
CA ARG A 147 -2.19 -13.16 25.46
C ARG A 147 -3.70 -13.10 25.32
N ALA A 148 -4.38 -12.15 25.95
CA ALA A 148 -5.81 -11.92 25.76
C ALA A 148 -6.12 -11.54 24.32
N LEU A 149 -5.38 -10.58 23.73
CA LEU A 149 -5.51 -10.19 22.33
C LEU A 149 -5.27 -11.33 21.34
N ALA A 150 -4.38 -12.28 21.69
CA ALA A 150 -4.17 -13.50 20.89
C ALA A 150 -5.43 -14.38 20.78
N GLY A 151 -6.40 -14.18 21.65
CA GLY A 151 -7.73 -14.85 21.62
C GLY A 151 -8.79 -14.04 20.87
N HIS A 152 -8.51 -12.80 20.46
CA HIS A 152 -9.50 -11.95 19.82
C HIS A 152 -9.92 -12.53 18.46
N GLU A 153 -11.21 -12.79 18.28
CA GLU A 153 -11.75 -13.53 17.13
C GLU A 153 -11.35 -12.89 15.78
N ARG A 154 -11.51 -11.59 15.63
CA ARG A 154 -11.16 -10.88 14.41
C ARG A 154 -9.66 -10.97 14.06
N LEU A 155 -8.80 -10.88 15.08
CA LEU A 155 -7.35 -11.06 14.90
C LEU A 155 -7.01 -12.49 14.47
N ARG A 156 -7.63 -13.49 15.10
CA ARG A 156 -7.40 -14.92 14.78
C ARG A 156 -7.86 -15.28 13.37
N ARG A 157 -9.05 -14.80 12.97
CA ARG A 157 -9.56 -14.99 11.60
C ARG A 157 -8.57 -14.52 10.55
N GLY A 158 -8.00 -13.31 10.70
CA GLY A 158 -6.99 -12.77 9.79
C GLY A 158 -5.65 -13.51 9.86
N LEU A 159 -5.23 -13.95 11.05
CA LEU A 159 -3.97 -14.69 11.24
C LEU A 159 -3.95 -16.04 10.53
N LEU A 160 -5.07 -16.75 10.47
CA LEU A 160 -5.19 -18.02 9.74
C LEU A 160 -4.77 -17.89 8.28
N LEU A 161 -5.06 -16.75 7.65
CA LEU A 161 -4.65 -16.47 6.26
C LEU A 161 -3.26 -15.82 6.18
N ALA A 162 -2.91 -14.93 7.12
CA ALA A 162 -1.67 -14.17 7.08
C ALA A 162 -0.45 -14.97 7.55
N SER A 163 -0.62 -15.84 8.54
CA SER A 163 0.46 -16.63 9.14
C SER A 163 -0.08 -17.88 9.86
N PRO A 164 -0.44 -18.94 9.11
CA PRO A 164 -0.90 -20.20 9.70
C PRO A 164 0.10 -20.78 10.71
N ALA A 165 1.41 -20.58 10.47
CA ALA A 165 2.46 -21.05 11.37
C ALA A 165 2.48 -20.30 12.72
N LEU A 166 2.08 -19.03 12.75
CA LEU A 166 1.88 -18.30 14.01
C LEU A 166 0.59 -18.76 14.70
N ASP A 167 -0.52 -18.83 13.95
CA ASP A 167 -1.82 -19.26 14.49
C ASP A 167 -1.72 -20.62 15.20
N ALA A 168 -1.02 -21.60 14.61
CA ALA A 168 -0.81 -22.91 15.21
C ALA A 168 -0.07 -22.88 16.56
N GLN A 169 0.60 -21.78 16.91
CA GLN A 169 1.33 -21.63 18.17
C GLN A 169 0.54 -20.82 19.21
N LEU A 170 -0.55 -20.15 18.82
CA LEU A 170 -1.28 -19.24 19.71
C LEU A 170 -1.96 -19.95 20.87
N ASP A 171 -2.54 -21.12 20.66
CA ASP A 171 -3.24 -21.85 21.74
C ASP A 171 -2.26 -22.28 22.85
N ALA A 172 -1.01 -22.61 22.51
CA ALA A 172 0.04 -22.88 23.49
C ALA A 172 0.54 -21.57 24.16
N TYR A 173 0.66 -20.49 23.41
CA TYR A 173 1.09 -19.19 23.92
C TYR A 173 0.09 -18.55 24.89
N ARG A 174 -1.20 -18.72 24.67
CA ARG A 174 -2.29 -18.21 25.52
C ARG A 174 -2.31 -18.83 26.93
N LYS A 175 -1.75 -20.03 27.10
CA LYS A 175 -1.66 -20.65 28.42
C LYS A 175 -0.74 -19.84 29.33
N PRO A 176 -1.13 -19.59 30.58
CA PRO A 176 -0.29 -18.85 31.50
C PRO A 176 1.06 -19.57 31.71
N PRO A 177 2.14 -18.82 31.96
CA PRO A 177 3.46 -19.42 32.23
C PRO A 177 3.39 -20.25 33.52
N PRO A 178 4.23 -21.29 33.65
CA PRO A 178 4.20 -22.20 34.79
C PRO A 178 4.52 -21.54 36.15
N SER A 179 5.14 -20.36 36.13
CA SER A 179 5.38 -19.55 37.33
C SER A 179 5.18 -18.06 37.04
N ALA A 180 4.57 -17.35 38.00
CA ALA A 180 4.43 -15.89 37.91
C ALA A 180 5.82 -15.25 37.86
N GLY A 181 6.06 -14.36 36.89
CA GLY A 181 7.36 -13.67 36.72
C GLY A 181 8.43 -14.45 35.94
N ALA A 182 8.14 -15.64 35.42
CA ALA A 182 9.09 -16.35 34.57
C ALA A 182 9.43 -15.53 33.31
N ARG A 183 10.74 -15.36 33.07
CA ARG A 183 11.21 -14.70 31.82
C ARG A 183 10.87 -15.57 30.62
N PRO A 184 10.29 -14.96 29.53
CA PRO A 184 9.99 -15.70 28.32
C PRO A 184 11.25 -16.26 27.68
N ASP A 185 11.21 -17.50 27.21
CA ASP A 185 12.28 -18.12 26.47
C ASP A 185 12.42 -17.51 25.05
N LYS A 186 13.41 -17.96 24.28
CA LYS A 186 13.66 -17.45 22.91
C LYS A 186 12.50 -17.68 21.96
N LYS A 187 11.77 -18.80 22.10
CA LYS A 187 10.62 -19.15 21.26
C LYS A 187 9.44 -18.24 21.61
N GLN A 188 9.15 -18.07 22.90
CA GLN A 188 8.08 -17.18 23.37
C GLN A 188 8.32 -15.73 22.93
N ARG A 189 9.54 -15.20 23.07
CA ARG A 189 9.89 -13.86 22.56
C ARG A 189 9.70 -13.70 21.06
N LYS A 190 9.96 -14.76 20.28
CA LYS A 190 9.70 -14.73 18.83
C LYS A 190 8.21 -14.67 18.53
N ILE A 191 7.39 -15.44 19.26
CA ILE A 191 5.92 -15.41 19.13
C ILE A 191 5.40 -14.02 19.54
N GLU A 192 5.84 -13.48 20.69
CA GLU A 192 5.44 -12.14 21.17
C GLU A 192 5.69 -11.07 20.10
N ARG A 193 6.87 -11.02 19.52
CA ARG A 193 7.20 -10.05 18.46
C ARG A 193 6.35 -10.20 17.21
N SER A 194 6.14 -11.43 16.76
CA SER A 194 5.31 -11.69 15.58
C SER A 194 3.85 -11.33 15.85
N LEU A 195 3.31 -11.75 16.98
CA LEU A 195 1.94 -11.45 17.39
C LEU A 195 1.72 -9.93 17.54
N LEU A 196 2.63 -9.23 18.21
CA LEU A 196 2.58 -7.79 18.39
C LEU A 196 2.57 -7.04 17.05
N SER A 197 3.38 -7.50 16.09
CA SER A 197 3.39 -6.94 14.73
C SER A 197 2.02 -7.06 14.05
N TYR A 198 1.31 -8.18 14.23
CA TYR A 198 -0.04 -8.35 13.69
C TYR A 198 -1.10 -7.56 14.47
N VAL A 199 -0.96 -7.45 15.79
CA VAL A 199 -1.84 -6.60 16.62
C VAL A 199 -1.74 -5.15 16.15
N TYR A 200 -0.52 -4.61 16.02
CA TYR A 200 -0.33 -3.25 15.51
C TYR A 200 -0.76 -3.09 14.04
N ARG A 201 -0.60 -4.13 13.22
CA ARG A 201 -1.14 -4.11 11.86
C ARG A 201 -2.66 -3.97 11.88
N THR A 202 -3.34 -4.69 12.76
CA THR A 202 -4.80 -4.72 12.83
C THR A 202 -5.38 -3.47 13.49
N ALA A 203 -4.67 -2.82 14.42
CA ALA A 203 -5.14 -1.63 15.14
C ALA A 203 -4.66 -0.30 14.52
N CYS A 204 -3.48 -0.28 13.88
CA CYS A 204 -2.80 0.97 13.48
C CYS A 204 -2.58 1.12 11.97
N LYS A 205 -3.01 0.16 11.14
CA LYS A 205 -2.85 0.23 9.68
C LYS A 205 -4.18 -0.02 8.95
N THR A 206 -4.29 0.55 7.76
CA THR A 206 -5.50 0.53 6.93
C THR A 206 -5.32 -0.24 5.62
N SER A 207 -4.29 -1.09 5.50
CA SER A 207 -4.08 -1.91 4.30
C SER A 207 -5.02 -3.11 4.29
N PRO A 208 -5.98 -3.22 3.36
CA PRO A 208 -6.96 -4.30 3.33
C PRO A 208 -6.31 -5.68 3.24
N PHE A 209 -6.69 -6.54 4.16
CA PHE A 209 -6.32 -7.95 4.17
C PHE A 209 -7.20 -8.68 5.17
N SER A 210 -8.12 -9.52 4.69
CA SER A 210 -9.02 -10.28 5.55
C SER A 210 -9.67 -9.37 6.61
N THR A 211 -9.83 -9.84 7.83
CA THR A 211 -10.42 -9.12 8.95
C THR A 211 -9.47 -8.12 9.64
N PHE A 212 -8.22 -7.97 9.18
CA PHE A 212 -7.31 -6.95 9.74
C PHE A 212 -7.72 -5.52 9.38
N THR A 213 -8.38 -5.35 8.25
CA THR A 213 -8.88 -4.06 7.80
C THR A 213 -10.18 -4.27 7.05
N GLY A 214 -11.25 -3.66 7.53
CA GLY A 214 -12.52 -3.63 6.82
C GLY A 214 -12.61 -2.42 5.89
N VAL A 215 -13.51 -2.50 4.92
CA VAL A 215 -13.86 -1.38 4.04
C VAL A 215 -15.32 -1.01 4.26
N ALA A 216 -15.62 0.28 4.24
CA ALA A 216 -16.99 0.81 4.29
C ALA A 216 -17.22 1.75 3.12
N LEU A 217 -18.45 1.80 2.61
CA LEU A 217 -18.84 2.84 1.67
C LEU A 217 -19.26 4.09 2.41
N GLY A 218 -18.89 5.24 1.88
CA GLY A 218 -19.29 6.55 2.39
C GLY A 218 -19.97 7.40 1.33
N SER A 219 -20.72 8.38 1.80
CA SER A 219 -21.33 9.41 0.96
C SER A 219 -21.24 10.78 1.62
N LEU A 220 -21.21 11.83 0.80
CA LEU A 220 -21.33 13.21 1.25
C LEU A 220 -22.82 13.52 1.37
N GLY A 221 -23.31 13.85 2.56
CA GLY A 221 -24.75 14.09 2.76
C GLY A 221 -25.19 14.11 4.23
N GLY A 222 -24.25 13.94 5.16
CA GLY A 222 -24.54 14.00 6.59
C GLY A 222 -24.53 15.42 7.16
N SER A 223 -25.03 15.59 8.38
CA SER A 223 -24.92 16.80 9.20
C SER A 223 -24.09 16.58 10.46
N ALA A 224 -23.47 15.41 10.60
CA ALA A 224 -22.75 14.98 11.81
C ALA A 224 -21.28 15.43 11.85
N GLY A 225 -20.86 16.37 11.00
CA GLY A 225 -19.47 16.84 10.89
C GLY A 225 -18.55 15.79 10.27
N LEU A 226 -17.34 15.67 10.83
CA LEU A 226 -16.28 14.78 10.27
C LEU A 226 -16.26 13.39 10.91
N ARG A 227 -17.07 13.13 11.94
CA ARG A 227 -17.02 11.87 12.68
C ARG A 227 -17.73 10.75 11.93
N LEU A 228 -17.02 9.66 11.69
CA LEU A 228 -17.54 8.44 11.07
C LEU A 228 -17.87 7.39 12.14
N ARG A 229 -19.03 6.75 11.99
CA ARG A 229 -19.42 5.62 12.84
C ARG A 229 -19.51 4.36 12.01
N VAL A 230 -18.84 3.28 12.46
CA VAL A 230 -18.84 1.97 11.80
C VAL A 230 -19.48 0.91 12.69
N GLU A 231 -20.07 -0.10 12.06
CA GLU A 231 -20.65 -1.25 12.76
C GLU A 231 -19.56 -2.15 13.38
N GLU A 232 -19.95 -2.85 14.45
CA GLU A 232 -19.07 -3.80 15.14
C GLU A 232 -18.94 -5.10 14.38
N GLU A 233 -20.03 -5.58 13.79
CA GLU A 233 -20.07 -6.80 13.02
C GLU A 233 -19.76 -6.51 11.55
N TRP A 234 -18.78 -7.24 11.03
CA TRP A 234 -18.32 -7.12 9.66
C TRP A 234 -18.71 -8.34 8.85
N ARG A 235 -19.22 -8.12 7.66
CA ARG A 235 -19.39 -9.18 6.66
C ARG A 235 -18.04 -9.41 5.96
N ALA A 236 -17.77 -10.65 5.58
CA ALA A 236 -16.59 -10.99 4.81
C ALA A 236 -16.98 -11.76 3.54
N GLN A 237 -16.11 -11.72 2.55
CA GLN A 237 -16.20 -12.53 1.33
C GLN A 237 -14.86 -13.19 1.06
N ALA A 238 -14.87 -14.50 0.91
CA ALA A 238 -13.68 -15.29 0.59
C ALA A 238 -13.76 -15.85 -0.83
N ARG A 239 -12.63 -15.88 -1.52
CA ARG A 239 -12.51 -16.47 -2.87
C ARG A 239 -11.28 -17.37 -2.92
N LEU A 240 -11.39 -18.47 -3.67
CA LEU A 240 -10.25 -19.35 -3.91
C LEU A 240 -9.14 -18.58 -4.66
N ASN A 241 -7.89 -18.85 -4.30
CA ASN A 241 -6.74 -18.33 -5.04
C ASN A 241 -6.76 -18.85 -6.48
N VAL A 242 -6.84 -17.92 -7.44
CA VAL A 242 -6.91 -18.23 -8.88
C VAL A 242 -5.72 -19.05 -9.39
N VAL A 243 -4.58 -18.97 -8.74
CA VAL A 243 -3.39 -19.80 -9.07
C VAL A 243 -3.69 -21.30 -8.93
N ALA A 244 -4.54 -21.69 -7.98
CA ALA A 244 -4.92 -23.09 -7.81
C ALA A 244 -5.72 -23.60 -9.02
N LEU A 245 -6.60 -22.75 -9.56
CA LEU A 245 -7.41 -23.06 -10.76
C LEU A 245 -6.54 -23.09 -12.02
N GLY A 246 -5.60 -22.15 -12.16
CA GLY A 246 -4.64 -22.15 -13.27
C GLY A 246 -3.86 -23.46 -13.35
N ARG A 247 -3.38 -23.97 -12.22
CA ARG A 247 -2.67 -25.27 -12.15
C ARG A 247 -3.55 -26.46 -12.55
N LEU A 248 -4.83 -26.45 -12.18
CA LEU A 248 -5.78 -27.47 -12.63
C LEU A 248 -6.06 -27.38 -14.14
N ALA A 249 -6.21 -26.16 -14.67
CA ALA A 249 -6.36 -25.95 -16.10
C ALA A 249 -5.16 -26.48 -16.88
N ASP A 250 -3.94 -26.16 -16.43
CA ASP A 250 -2.70 -26.67 -17.07
C ASP A 250 -2.62 -28.20 -17.03
N ALA A 251 -3.08 -28.82 -15.94
CA ALA A 251 -3.17 -30.27 -15.83
C ALA A 251 -4.09 -30.91 -16.85
N VAL A 252 -5.28 -30.34 -17.01
CA VAL A 252 -6.29 -30.80 -17.98
C VAL A 252 -5.78 -30.62 -19.40
N ILE A 253 -5.13 -29.50 -19.71
CA ILE A 253 -4.56 -29.22 -21.04
C ILE A 253 -3.38 -30.15 -21.35
N ALA A 254 -2.60 -30.53 -20.37
CA ALA A 254 -1.45 -31.41 -20.54
C ALA A 254 -1.85 -32.88 -20.84
N ASP A 255 -3.04 -33.31 -20.41
CA ASP A 255 -3.55 -34.65 -20.68
C ASP A 255 -4.08 -34.76 -22.14
N PRO A 256 -3.47 -35.58 -23.03
CA PRO A 256 -3.89 -35.67 -24.42
C PRO A 256 -5.34 -36.13 -24.61
N ALA A 257 -5.83 -37.03 -23.75
CA ALA A 257 -7.18 -37.57 -23.84
C ALA A 257 -8.23 -36.48 -23.54
N ARG A 258 -7.99 -35.65 -22.53
CA ARG A 258 -8.87 -34.54 -22.12
C ARG A 258 -8.72 -33.35 -23.06
N ARG A 259 -7.49 -33.03 -23.45
CA ARG A 259 -7.19 -31.96 -24.41
C ARG A 259 -7.99 -32.13 -25.72
N ALA A 260 -8.21 -33.36 -26.18
CA ALA A 260 -9.00 -33.62 -27.38
C ALA A 260 -10.42 -33.03 -27.31
N ASP A 261 -11.00 -32.98 -26.13
CA ASP A 261 -12.36 -32.47 -25.90
C ASP A 261 -12.43 -30.95 -25.71
N LEU A 262 -11.27 -30.27 -25.54
CA LEU A 262 -11.24 -28.84 -25.20
C LEU A 262 -11.49 -27.95 -26.42
N PRO A 263 -12.33 -26.93 -26.30
CA PRO A 263 -12.44 -25.86 -27.28
C PRO A 263 -11.09 -25.16 -27.47
N VAL A 264 -10.77 -24.91 -28.73
CA VAL A 264 -9.54 -24.20 -29.10
C VAL A 264 -9.84 -23.05 -30.04
N ALA A 265 -9.00 -22.04 -29.98
CA ALA A 265 -9.06 -20.85 -30.81
C ALA A 265 -7.66 -20.47 -31.30
N PRO A 266 -7.51 -19.73 -32.39
CA PRO A 266 -6.25 -19.13 -32.76
C PRO A 266 -5.88 -18.01 -31.74
N ALA A 267 -4.60 -17.68 -31.65
CA ALA A 267 -4.19 -16.50 -30.90
C ALA A 267 -4.92 -15.25 -31.42
N SER A 268 -5.55 -14.48 -30.57
CA SER A 268 -6.23 -13.26 -30.99
C SER A 268 -5.26 -12.24 -31.55
N GLY A 269 -5.67 -11.39 -32.49
CA GLY A 269 -4.85 -10.39 -33.15
C GLY A 269 -3.71 -10.95 -34.00
N TRP A 270 -3.80 -12.22 -34.43
CA TRP A 270 -2.86 -12.75 -35.42
C TRP A 270 -3.06 -12.12 -36.82
N GLY A 271 -2.00 -11.99 -37.57
CA GLY A 271 -2.06 -11.46 -38.95
C GLY A 271 -1.14 -12.20 -39.89
N ARG A 272 -1.45 -12.15 -41.19
CA ARG A 272 -0.62 -12.72 -42.27
C ARG A 272 0.27 -11.62 -42.85
N ASP A 273 1.59 -11.86 -42.84
CA ASP A 273 2.55 -11.12 -43.66
C ASP A 273 2.91 -11.96 -44.88
N ASP A 274 3.77 -11.47 -45.78
CA ASP A 274 4.09 -12.15 -47.03
C ASP A 274 4.60 -13.60 -46.85
N ASP A 275 5.55 -13.82 -45.95
CA ASP A 275 6.17 -15.13 -45.68
C ASP A 275 5.96 -15.63 -44.24
N ARG A 276 5.23 -14.88 -43.39
CA ARG A 276 5.07 -15.18 -41.96
C ARG A 276 3.65 -14.96 -41.48
N VAL A 277 3.35 -15.59 -40.36
CA VAL A 277 2.18 -15.30 -39.54
C VAL A 277 2.71 -14.63 -38.28
N ARG A 278 2.24 -13.44 -38.01
CA ARG A 278 2.55 -12.70 -36.77
C ARG A 278 1.45 -12.89 -35.74
N TYR A 279 1.80 -13.02 -34.47
CA TYR A 279 0.87 -13.09 -33.35
C TYR A 279 1.58 -12.74 -32.07
N VAL A 280 0.82 -12.42 -31.01
CA VAL A 280 1.39 -12.18 -29.69
C VAL A 280 1.52 -13.51 -28.95
N ARG A 281 2.75 -13.91 -28.64
CA ARG A 281 3.02 -15.00 -27.74
C ARG A 281 3.12 -14.47 -26.31
N ARG A 282 2.32 -15.06 -25.43
CA ARG A 282 2.28 -14.73 -24.00
C ARG A 282 2.94 -15.82 -23.17
N TRP A 283 3.79 -15.43 -22.24
CA TRP A 283 4.35 -16.31 -21.23
C TRP A 283 3.83 -15.90 -19.87
N VAL A 284 3.33 -16.85 -19.11
CA VAL A 284 2.99 -16.68 -17.70
C VAL A 284 4.03 -17.44 -16.89
N THR A 285 4.91 -16.72 -16.22
CA THR A 285 5.85 -17.29 -15.26
C THR A 285 5.24 -17.15 -13.86
N ALA A 286 4.45 -18.14 -13.44
CA ALA A 286 4.10 -18.28 -12.04
C ALA A 286 5.37 -18.71 -11.30
N GLY A 287 5.95 -17.88 -10.46
CA GLY A 287 7.08 -18.24 -9.61
C GLY A 287 6.70 -19.40 -8.68
N ASP A 288 7.70 -20.12 -8.15
CA ASP A 288 7.49 -21.16 -7.15
C ASP A 288 6.91 -20.64 -5.83
N ASP A 289 6.99 -19.32 -5.59
CA ASP A 289 6.42 -18.62 -4.45
C ASP A 289 5.10 -17.96 -4.86
N ASP A 290 3.99 -18.59 -4.49
CA ASP A 290 2.62 -18.19 -4.80
C ASP A 290 2.19 -16.86 -4.15
N THR A 291 3.03 -16.25 -3.34
CA THR A 291 2.74 -15.02 -2.60
C THR A 291 3.32 -13.75 -3.23
N ALA A 292 4.27 -13.90 -4.16
CA ALA A 292 4.94 -12.78 -4.79
C ALA A 292 4.38 -12.55 -6.21
N VAL A 293 3.67 -11.46 -6.41
CA VAL A 293 3.46 -10.91 -7.75
C VAL A 293 4.82 -10.41 -8.25
N THR A 294 5.47 -11.20 -9.09
CA THR A 294 6.72 -10.77 -9.71
C THR A 294 6.41 -9.82 -10.87
N PHE A 295 7.21 -8.76 -11.04
CA PHE A 295 7.08 -7.81 -12.15
C PHE A 295 7.18 -8.44 -13.55
N ASP A 296 7.63 -9.69 -13.64
CA ASP A 296 7.80 -10.44 -14.86
C ASP A 296 6.84 -11.63 -14.97
N ALA A 297 5.73 -11.63 -14.23
CA ALA A 297 4.80 -12.75 -14.18
C ALA A 297 4.11 -13.03 -15.52
N VAL A 298 3.87 -12.00 -16.33
CA VAL A 298 3.28 -12.09 -17.66
C VAL A 298 4.12 -11.30 -18.64
N LYS A 299 4.58 -11.95 -19.71
CA LYS A 299 5.34 -11.31 -20.81
C LYS A 299 4.63 -11.58 -22.12
N ASP A 300 4.43 -10.53 -22.90
CA ASP A 300 3.95 -10.62 -24.27
C ASP A 300 5.07 -10.24 -25.22
N ARG A 301 5.22 -10.99 -26.29
CA ARG A 301 6.10 -10.61 -27.40
C ARG A 301 5.44 -10.92 -28.74
N LEU A 302 5.65 -10.04 -29.69
CA LEU A 302 5.30 -10.30 -31.07
C LEU A 302 6.16 -11.45 -31.59
N PHE A 303 5.53 -12.50 -32.05
CA PHE A 303 6.16 -13.74 -32.51
C PHE A 303 5.81 -13.95 -33.98
N PHE A 304 6.75 -14.53 -34.72
CA PHE A 304 6.60 -14.76 -36.16
C PHE A 304 6.81 -16.24 -36.45
N LEU A 305 5.78 -16.88 -37.03
CA LEU A 305 5.89 -18.21 -37.55
C LEU A 305 6.03 -18.15 -39.08
N ARG A 306 6.88 -19.00 -39.65
CA ARG A 306 6.97 -19.12 -41.09
C ARG A 306 5.64 -19.65 -41.64
N ARG A 307 5.10 -18.97 -42.65
CA ARG A 307 3.88 -19.45 -43.33
C ARG A 307 4.18 -20.80 -43.98
N SER A 308 3.28 -21.73 -43.74
CA SER A 308 3.22 -23.02 -44.44
C SER A 308 1.81 -23.23 -44.98
N GLY A 309 1.67 -23.98 -46.03
CA GLY A 309 0.35 -24.29 -46.59
C GLY A 309 -0.61 -24.93 -45.57
N THR A 310 -0.05 -25.70 -44.63
CA THR A 310 -0.81 -26.32 -43.53
C THR A 310 -1.30 -25.25 -42.51
N LEU A 311 -0.42 -24.34 -42.10
CA LEU A 311 -0.79 -23.28 -41.17
C LEU A 311 -1.83 -22.32 -41.76
N ASP A 312 -1.64 -21.94 -43.06
CA ASP A 312 -2.57 -21.06 -43.73
C ASP A 312 -3.99 -21.66 -43.83
N ARG A 313 -4.07 -22.97 -44.16
CA ARG A 313 -5.37 -23.67 -44.21
C ARG A 313 -6.02 -23.79 -42.84
N LEU A 314 -5.24 -24.05 -41.82
CA LEU A 314 -5.73 -24.09 -40.43
C LEU A 314 -6.30 -22.74 -40.01
N LEU A 315 -5.59 -21.65 -40.31
CA LEU A 315 -6.05 -20.29 -40.00
C LEU A 315 -7.30 -19.93 -40.83
N THR A 316 -7.36 -20.30 -42.08
CA THR A 316 -8.56 -20.12 -42.92
C THR A 316 -9.75 -20.90 -42.35
N LEU A 317 -9.53 -22.13 -41.82
CA LEU A 317 -10.59 -22.88 -41.16
C LEU A 317 -11.15 -22.13 -39.94
N PHE A 318 -10.29 -21.52 -39.14
CA PHE A 318 -10.75 -20.72 -38.01
C PHE A 318 -11.54 -19.47 -38.44
N GLU A 319 -11.13 -18.83 -39.55
CA GLU A 319 -11.86 -17.69 -40.13
C GLU A 319 -13.23 -18.11 -40.67
N GLU A 320 -13.29 -19.19 -41.44
CA GLU A 320 -14.53 -19.70 -42.05
C GLU A 320 -15.53 -20.22 -41.01
N ARG A 321 -15.02 -20.72 -39.88
CA ARG A 321 -15.83 -21.23 -38.77
C ARG A 321 -15.88 -20.29 -37.57
N SER A 322 -15.67 -19.02 -37.82
CA SER A 322 -15.85 -18.01 -36.79
C SER A 322 -17.24 -18.12 -36.14
N GLY A 323 -17.28 -18.11 -34.79
CA GLY A 323 -18.52 -18.34 -34.03
C GLY A 323 -18.91 -19.81 -33.79
N THR A 324 -18.17 -20.78 -34.37
CA THR A 324 -18.38 -22.21 -34.11
C THR A 324 -17.32 -22.73 -33.14
N VAL A 325 -17.75 -23.48 -32.12
CA VAL A 325 -16.80 -24.12 -31.17
C VAL A 325 -16.07 -25.26 -31.88
N LEU A 326 -14.76 -25.10 -32.09
CA LEU A 326 -13.88 -26.14 -32.61
C LEU A 326 -13.13 -26.78 -31.43
N ARG A 327 -13.20 -28.13 -31.35
CA ARG A 327 -12.43 -28.87 -30.32
C ARG A 327 -11.08 -29.29 -30.87
N TYR A 328 -10.09 -29.45 -29.99
CA TYR A 328 -8.74 -29.87 -30.36
C TYR A 328 -8.75 -31.19 -31.16
N GLY A 329 -9.52 -32.21 -30.73
CA GLY A 329 -9.66 -33.48 -31.40
C GLY A 329 -10.25 -33.38 -32.82
N ASP A 330 -11.27 -32.53 -33.00
CA ASP A 330 -11.88 -32.25 -34.29
C ASP A 330 -10.88 -31.61 -35.25
N LEU A 331 -10.01 -30.71 -34.74
CA LEU A 331 -8.93 -30.10 -35.53
C LEU A 331 -7.89 -31.15 -35.95
N VAL A 332 -7.49 -32.05 -35.04
CA VAL A 332 -6.58 -33.16 -35.38
C VAL A 332 -7.16 -34.02 -36.51
N GLU A 333 -8.44 -34.40 -36.42
CA GLU A 333 -9.11 -35.23 -37.45
C GLU A 333 -9.28 -34.48 -38.77
N TRP A 334 -9.61 -33.19 -38.70
CA TRP A 334 -9.69 -32.36 -39.87
C TRP A 334 -8.34 -32.26 -40.58
N LEU A 335 -7.27 -31.97 -39.81
CA LEU A 335 -5.91 -31.84 -40.33
C LEU A 335 -5.40 -33.15 -40.95
N ALA A 336 -5.65 -34.29 -40.30
CA ALA A 336 -5.30 -35.60 -40.84
C ALA A 336 -5.96 -35.89 -42.21
N ARG A 337 -7.23 -35.54 -42.33
CA ARG A 337 -7.97 -35.69 -43.61
C ARG A 337 -7.47 -34.71 -44.69
N ASP A 338 -7.22 -33.46 -44.30
CA ASP A 338 -6.80 -32.40 -45.23
C ASP A 338 -5.39 -32.62 -45.75
N GLN A 339 -4.47 -33.13 -44.90
CA GLN A 339 -3.07 -33.37 -45.28
C GLN A 339 -2.81 -34.80 -45.76
N GLY A 340 -3.73 -35.77 -45.56
CA GLY A 340 -3.48 -37.17 -45.77
C GLY A 340 -2.37 -37.75 -44.88
N ALA A 341 -2.16 -37.16 -43.69
CA ALA A 341 -1.11 -37.49 -42.74
C ALA A 341 -1.63 -38.38 -41.61
N ALA A 342 -0.72 -39.03 -40.90
CA ALA A 342 -1.05 -39.82 -39.71
C ALA A 342 -1.60 -38.91 -38.58
N ARG A 343 -2.54 -39.42 -37.79
CA ARG A 343 -3.16 -38.70 -36.68
C ARG A 343 -2.08 -38.22 -35.68
N GLU A 344 -1.13 -39.07 -35.39
CA GLU A 344 -0.03 -38.77 -34.45
C GLU A 344 0.83 -37.60 -34.91
N GLU A 345 1.11 -37.49 -36.22
CA GLU A 345 1.84 -36.36 -36.79
C GLU A 345 1.04 -35.05 -36.67
N CYS A 346 -0.27 -35.10 -36.87
CA CYS A 346 -1.18 -33.97 -36.73
C CYS A 346 -1.30 -33.53 -35.26
N GLU A 347 -1.34 -34.50 -34.34
CA GLU A 347 -1.33 -34.21 -32.89
C GLU A 347 -0.03 -33.52 -32.46
N GLN A 348 1.15 -33.97 -32.95
CA GLN A 348 2.43 -33.35 -32.71
C GLN A 348 2.47 -31.92 -33.28
N TYR A 349 1.97 -31.72 -34.50
CA TYR A 349 1.93 -30.39 -35.12
C TYR A 349 1.03 -29.41 -34.35
N LEU A 350 -0.20 -29.80 -34.03
CA LEU A 350 -1.13 -28.97 -33.24
C LEU A 350 -0.63 -28.78 -31.79
N GLY A 351 0.01 -29.80 -31.21
CA GLY A 351 0.66 -29.65 -29.90
C GLY A 351 1.77 -28.61 -29.94
N ALA A 352 2.61 -28.60 -30.97
CA ALA A 352 3.63 -27.57 -31.15
C ALA A 352 3.02 -26.16 -31.33
N LEU A 353 1.91 -26.02 -32.04
CA LEU A 353 1.19 -24.74 -32.14
C LEU A 353 0.58 -24.29 -30.83
N LEU A 354 0.10 -25.24 -30.02
CA LEU A 354 -0.35 -24.95 -28.64
C LEU A 354 0.80 -24.48 -27.74
N ASP A 355 1.94 -25.18 -27.80
CA ASP A 355 3.14 -24.87 -27.01
C ASP A 355 3.73 -23.48 -27.34
N VAL A 356 3.68 -23.09 -28.62
CA VAL A 356 4.09 -21.74 -29.03
C VAL A 356 2.99 -20.70 -28.85
N GLY A 357 1.78 -21.09 -28.44
CA GLY A 357 0.66 -20.20 -28.18
C GLY A 357 -0.09 -19.69 -29.42
N MET A 358 0.17 -20.24 -30.60
CA MET A 358 -0.59 -19.91 -31.82
C MET A 358 -2.01 -20.47 -31.78
N VAL A 359 -2.17 -21.64 -31.19
CA VAL A 359 -3.45 -22.22 -30.82
C VAL A 359 -3.59 -22.16 -29.30
N GLN A 360 -4.74 -21.81 -28.79
CA GLN A 360 -5.00 -21.60 -27.38
C GLN A 360 -6.26 -22.31 -26.91
N VAL A 361 -6.30 -22.64 -25.60
CA VAL A 361 -7.47 -23.16 -24.90
C VAL A 361 -8.04 -22.05 -24.01
N PRO A 362 -9.10 -21.37 -24.42
CA PRO A 362 -9.61 -20.22 -23.66
C PRO A 362 -10.56 -20.59 -22.52
N CYS A 363 -11.20 -21.74 -22.52
CA CYS A 363 -12.36 -22.06 -21.68
C CYS A 363 -12.08 -22.32 -20.20
N LEU A 364 -10.82 -22.54 -19.80
CA LEU A 364 -10.44 -22.86 -18.40
C LEU A 364 -9.66 -21.72 -17.72
N ARG A 365 -9.69 -20.54 -18.27
CA ARG A 365 -9.02 -19.36 -17.70
C ARG A 365 -9.97 -18.61 -16.78
N THR A 366 -9.45 -18.06 -15.71
CA THR A 366 -10.17 -17.09 -14.88
C THR A 366 -10.15 -15.73 -15.56
N GLU A 367 -11.30 -15.12 -15.69
CA GLU A 367 -11.48 -13.78 -16.25
C GLU A 367 -11.63 -12.72 -15.13
N VAL A 368 -11.39 -11.46 -15.45
CA VAL A 368 -11.41 -10.37 -14.44
C VAL A 368 -12.79 -10.15 -13.81
N HIS A 369 -13.84 -10.47 -14.53
CA HIS A 369 -15.24 -10.32 -14.07
C HIS A 369 -15.81 -11.63 -13.46
N ASP A 370 -14.99 -12.64 -13.21
CA ASP A 370 -15.43 -13.84 -12.50
C ASP A 370 -15.62 -13.52 -11.02
N THR A 371 -16.84 -13.32 -10.59
CA THR A 371 -17.20 -13.00 -9.21
C THR A 371 -16.85 -14.12 -8.25
N ASP A 372 -17.07 -15.37 -8.67
CA ASP A 372 -16.63 -16.61 -8.02
C ASP A 372 -15.82 -17.47 -9.01
N PRO A 373 -14.48 -17.35 -8.99
CA PRO A 373 -13.62 -18.06 -9.92
C PRO A 373 -13.76 -19.58 -9.87
N LEU A 374 -14.02 -20.15 -8.68
CA LEU A 374 -14.17 -21.60 -8.55
C LEU A 374 -15.48 -22.08 -9.16
N ARG A 375 -16.58 -21.37 -8.93
CA ARG A 375 -17.87 -21.69 -9.55
C ARG A 375 -17.85 -21.46 -11.07
N ALA A 376 -17.19 -20.40 -11.54
CA ALA A 376 -16.97 -20.16 -12.96
C ALA A 376 -16.17 -21.31 -13.60
N PHE A 377 -15.11 -21.77 -12.96
CA PHE A 377 -14.31 -22.91 -13.43
C PHE A 377 -15.12 -24.22 -13.47
N GLN A 378 -15.91 -24.51 -12.43
CA GLN A 378 -16.85 -25.65 -12.45
C GLN A 378 -17.87 -25.54 -13.57
N GLY A 379 -18.42 -24.35 -13.80
CA GLY A 379 -19.34 -24.07 -14.89
C GLY A 379 -18.70 -24.32 -16.27
N ALA A 380 -17.46 -23.88 -16.46
CA ALA A 380 -16.69 -24.12 -17.68
C ALA A 380 -16.42 -25.60 -17.91
N LEU A 381 -16.11 -26.39 -16.89
CA LEU A 381 -15.97 -27.84 -16.99
C LEU A 381 -17.29 -28.51 -17.40
N ARG A 382 -18.40 -28.19 -16.75
CA ARG A 382 -19.73 -28.73 -17.08
C ARG A 382 -20.15 -28.36 -18.50
N GLY A 383 -19.82 -27.14 -18.95
CA GLY A 383 -20.06 -26.67 -20.32
C GLY A 383 -19.29 -27.45 -21.41
N LEU A 384 -18.29 -28.26 -21.03
CA LEU A 384 -17.66 -29.18 -21.99
C LEU A 384 -18.55 -30.35 -22.37
N GLU A 385 -19.57 -30.68 -21.56
CA GLU A 385 -20.51 -31.82 -21.77
C GLU A 385 -19.74 -33.15 -21.95
N ARG A 386 -18.80 -33.42 -21.04
CA ARG A 386 -17.98 -34.64 -21.04
C ARG A 386 -17.99 -35.29 -19.64
N PRO A 387 -18.18 -36.62 -19.56
CA PRO A 387 -18.27 -37.34 -18.30
C PRO A 387 -17.05 -37.16 -17.39
N TRP A 388 -15.85 -36.96 -17.96
CA TRP A 388 -14.64 -36.68 -17.15
C TRP A 388 -14.66 -35.28 -16.54
N ALA A 389 -15.19 -34.30 -17.29
CA ALA A 389 -15.27 -32.91 -16.86
C ALA A 389 -16.34 -32.73 -15.78
N ASP A 390 -17.49 -33.43 -15.93
CA ASP A 390 -18.54 -33.45 -14.89
C ASP A 390 -18.00 -34.05 -13.57
N ARG A 391 -17.27 -35.18 -13.66
CA ARG A 391 -16.64 -35.78 -12.47
C ARG A 391 -15.63 -34.85 -11.82
N LEU A 392 -14.82 -34.13 -12.58
CA LEU A 392 -13.85 -33.16 -12.03
C LEU A 392 -14.59 -31.99 -11.36
N ALA A 393 -15.64 -31.46 -12.00
CA ALA A 393 -16.48 -30.42 -11.43
C ALA A 393 -17.15 -30.86 -10.11
N ASP A 394 -17.66 -32.09 -10.06
CA ASP A 394 -18.28 -32.67 -8.85
C ASP A 394 -17.28 -32.82 -7.71
N ARG A 395 -16.03 -33.17 -8.01
CA ARG A 395 -14.96 -33.28 -7.00
C ARG A 395 -14.54 -31.93 -6.43
N LEU A 396 -14.73 -30.86 -7.17
CA LEU A 396 -14.49 -29.49 -6.71
C LEU A 396 -15.65 -28.95 -5.86
N GLU A 397 -16.76 -29.71 -5.72
CA GLU A 397 -17.92 -29.24 -4.95
C GLU A 397 -17.64 -29.08 -3.45
N GLU A 398 -16.93 -30.02 -2.84
CA GLU A 398 -16.55 -29.88 -1.42
C GLU A 398 -15.55 -28.73 -1.19
N PRO A 399 -14.48 -28.56 -1.98
CA PRO A 399 -13.70 -27.32 -2.00
C PRO A 399 -14.55 -26.06 -2.10
N ALA A 400 -15.55 -26.01 -2.99
CA ALA A 400 -16.39 -24.83 -3.17
C ALA A 400 -17.23 -24.53 -1.92
N ARG A 401 -17.82 -25.56 -1.30
CA ARG A 401 -18.55 -25.41 -0.03
C ARG A 401 -17.65 -24.93 1.12
N CYS A 402 -16.39 -25.37 1.15
CA CYS A 402 -15.42 -24.86 2.13
C CYS A 402 -15.19 -23.36 1.96
N VAL A 403 -15.05 -22.88 0.71
CA VAL A 403 -14.87 -21.45 0.41
C VAL A 403 -16.11 -20.64 0.79
N GLU A 404 -17.31 -21.09 0.41
CA GLU A 404 -18.58 -20.42 0.70
C GLU A 404 -18.85 -20.27 2.20
N ARG A 405 -18.54 -21.31 2.99
CA ARG A 405 -18.74 -21.30 4.45
C ARG A 405 -17.68 -20.53 5.21
N PHE A 406 -16.53 -20.26 4.59
CA PHE A 406 -15.36 -19.73 5.29
C PHE A 406 -15.59 -18.35 5.89
N ALA A 407 -16.27 -17.46 5.18
CA ALA A 407 -16.46 -16.08 5.60
C ALA A 407 -17.23 -15.95 6.94
N ASP A 408 -18.27 -16.74 7.12
CA ASP A 408 -19.14 -16.71 8.30
C ASP A 408 -18.63 -17.58 9.47
N ALA A 409 -17.65 -18.46 9.20
CA ALA A 409 -17.13 -19.39 10.18
C ALA A 409 -16.29 -18.69 11.28
N SER A 410 -16.32 -19.26 12.50
CA SER A 410 -15.42 -18.89 13.60
C SER A 410 -13.96 -19.24 13.26
N ALA A 411 -12.99 -18.68 13.98
CA ALA A 411 -11.57 -18.94 13.73
C ALA A 411 -11.21 -20.44 13.80
N ASP A 412 -11.82 -21.20 14.73
CA ASP A 412 -11.56 -22.63 14.84
C ASP A 412 -12.21 -23.44 13.71
N GLU A 413 -13.42 -23.07 13.29
CA GLU A 413 -14.08 -23.65 12.11
C GLU A 413 -13.33 -23.32 10.83
N ARG A 414 -12.82 -22.09 10.66
CA ARG A 414 -11.99 -21.67 9.53
C ARG A 414 -10.74 -22.51 9.38
N ARG A 415 -10.10 -22.88 10.50
CA ARG A 415 -8.93 -23.77 10.49
C ARG A 415 -9.30 -25.13 9.90
N ALA A 416 -10.41 -25.72 10.36
CA ALA A 416 -10.90 -27.01 9.83
C ALA A 416 -11.26 -26.91 8.34
N LEU A 417 -11.90 -25.81 7.90
CA LEU A 417 -12.25 -25.56 6.50
C LEU A 417 -11.01 -25.39 5.62
N LEU A 418 -9.96 -24.70 6.10
CA LEU A 418 -8.69 -24.56 5.36
C LEU A 418 -7.98 -25.91 5.21
N ASP A 419 -7.99 -26.73 6.24
CA ASP A 419 -7.39 -28.07 6.19
C ASP A 419 -8.17 -28.99 5.23
N ALA A 420 -9.50 -28.94 5.27
CA ALA A 420 -10.36 -29.68 4.34
C ALA A 420 -10.19 -29.20 2.90
N LEU A 421 -10.17 -27.88 2.67
CA LEU A 421 -9.93 -27.27 1.37
C LEU A 421 -8.58 -27.68 0.80
N ARG A 422 -7.51 -27.61 1.62
CA ARG A 422 -6.16 -28.03 1.20
C ARG A 422 -6.11 -29.52 0.86
N ALA A 423 -6.74 -30.37 1.68
CA ALA A 423 -6.80 -31.80 1.42
C ALA A 423 -7.59 -32.12 0.15
N GLY A 424 -8.74 -31.48 -0.05
CA GLY A 424 -9.59 -31.64 -1.23
C GLY A 424 -8.88 -31.22 -2.52
N LEU A 425 -8.28 -30.03 -2.55
CA LEU A 425 -7.51 -29.55 -3.70
C LEU A 425 -6.30 -30.43 -4.00
N ARG A 426 -5.60 -30.90 -2.96
CA ARG A 426 -4.47 -31.84 -3.13
C ARG A 426 -4.93 -33.14 -3.74
N ALA A 427 -6.00 -33.73 -3.23
CA ALA A 427 -6.55 -34.99 -3.76
C ALA A 427 -6.95 -34.88 -5.24
N VAL A 428 -7.58 -33.76 -5.63
CA VAL A 428 -7.90 -33.47 -7.01
C VAL A 428 -6.61 -33.35 -7.85
N GLN A 429 -5.62 -32.60 -7.39
CA GLN A 429 -4.36 -32.43 -8.14
C GLN A 429 -3.55 -33.72 -8.23
N GLU A 430 -3.48 -34.52 -7.17
CA GLU A 430 -2.77 -35.82 -7.18
C GLU A 430 -3.35 -36.79 -8.22
N GLU A 431 -4.67 -36.84 -8.35
CA GLU A 431 -5.32 -37.66 -9.36
C GLU A 431 -5.10 -37.11 -10.79
N GLU A 432 -5.14 -35.76 -10.94
CA GLU A 432 -5.02 -35.13 -12.25
C GLU A 432 -3.57 -35.06 -12.76
N LEU A 433 -2.60 -34.80 -11.86
CA LEU A 433 -1.19 -34.55 -12.18
C LEU A 433 -0.26 -35.68 -11.74
N GLY A 434 -0.71 -36.56 -10.84
CA GLY A 434 0.14 -37.45 -10.07
C GLY A 434 0.75 -36.79 -8.84
N ALA A 435 1.04 -37.60 -7.83
CA ALA A 435 1.48 -37.14 -6.50
C ALA A 435 2.73 -36.23 -6.53
N ASP A 436 3.67 -36.50 -7.43
CA ASP A 436 4.94 -35.76 -7.55
C ASP A 436 4.77 -34.33 -8.12
N ARG A 437 3.68 -34.06 -8.81
CA ARG A 437 3.39 -32.77 -9.46
C ARG A 437 2.31 -31.95 -8.75
N ALA A 438 1.60 -32.53 -7.79
CA ALA A 438 0.55 -31.86 -7.04
C ALA A 438 1.16 -30.77 -6.13
N LYS A 439 0.90 -29.52 -6.45
CA LYS A 439 1.36 -28.36 -5.66
C LYS A 439 0.17 -27.45 -5.35
N VAL A 440 -0.30 -27.49 -4.11
CA VAL A 440 -1.35 -26.59 -3.63
C VAL A 440 -0.69 -25.31 -3.14
N PRO A 441 -1.21 -24.12 -3.51
CA PRO A 441 -0.68 -22.84 -3.03
C PRO A 441 -0.64 -22.75 -1.50
N GLN A 442 0.32 -22.01 -0.95
CA GLN A 442 0.34 -21.74 0.50
C GLN A 442 -0.86 -20.86 0.90
N THR A 443 -1.10 -19.79 0.15
CA THR A 443 -2.28 -18.94 0.30
C THR A 443 -3.42 -19.53 -0.51
N LEU A 444 -4.40 -20.13 0.18
CA LEU A 444 -5.55 -20.77 -0.48
C LEU A 444 -6.66 -19.77 -0.79
N LEU A 445 -6.88 -18.81 0.07
CA LEU A 445 -8.00 -17.90 0.01
C LEU A 445 -7.55 -16.44 0.05
N TYR A 446 -8.27 -15.63 -0.68
CA TYR A 446 -8.30 -14.16 -0.53
C TYR A 446 -9.62 -13.78 0.12
N GLU A 447 -9.55 -12.93 1.14
CA GLU A 447 -10.72 -12.48 1.89
C GLU A 447 -10.70 -10.97 2.03
N ASP A 448 -11.83 -10.34 1.78
CA ASP A 448 -12.11 -8.94 2.05
C ASP A 448 -13.29 -8.83 3.04
N ALA A 449 -13.26 -7.79 3.88
CA ALA A 449 -14.26 -7.58 4.92
C ALA A 449 -14.93 -6.21 4.76
N ALA A 450 -16.25 -6.18 4.83
CA ALA A 450 -17.06 -4.96 4.83
C ALA A 450 -17.39 -4.52 6.26
N ALA A 451 -17.03 -3.28 6.58
CA ALA A 451 -17.49 -2.58 7.78
C ALA A 451 -18.69 -1.71 7.39
N GLY A 452 -19.88 -2.00 7.90
CA GLY A 452 -21.08 -1.21 7.67
C GLY A 452 -21.04 0.14 8.40
N GLY A 453 -21.86 1.11 7.98
CA GLY A 453 -22.09 2.37 8.72
C GLY A 453 -22.96 2.11 9.95
N GLY A 454 -22.51 2.54 11.14
CA GLY A 454 -23.28 2.45 12.38
C GLY A 454 -24.41 3.49 12.43
N ALA A 455 -25.50 3.19 13.15
CA ALA A 455 -26.59 4.13 13.39
C ALA A 455 -26.18 5.24 14.38
N GLU A 456 -26.66 6.47 14.17
CA GLU A 456 -26.62 7.52 15.19
C GLU A 456 -27.50 7.12 16.41
N PRO A 457 -27.15 7.54 17.63
CA PRO A 457 -27.89 7.16 18.84
C PRO A 457 -29.36 7.58 18.80
N ASP A 458 -29.71 8.66 18.11
CA ASP A 458 -31.08 9.20 18.01
C ASP A 458 -31.97 8.47 16.98
N ASP A 459 -31.39 7.66 16.08
CA ASP A 459 -32.11 6.86 15.09
C ASP A 459 -32.57 5.48 15.62
N ALA A 460 -32.35 5.18 16.89
CA ALA A 460 -32.77 3.94 17.53
C ALA A 460 -34.29 3.98 17.86
N GLY A 461 -35.12 4.14 16.85
CA GLY A 461 -36.55 3.80 16.94
C GLY A 461 -36.73 2.28 17.13
N PRO A 462 -37.88 1.80 17.65
CA PRO A 462 -38.12 0.38 17.91
C PRO A 462 -37.96 -0.40 16.60
N GLY A 463 -36.95 -1.28 16.58
CA GLY A 463 -36.48 -1.98 15.39
C GLY A 463 -37.56 -2.85 14.75
N PRO A 464 -37.65 -2.88 13.42
CA PRO A 464 -38.43 -3.88 12.71
C PRO A 464 -37.80 -5.28 12.92
N GLY A 465 -38.62 -6.28 13.06
CA GLY A 465 -38.21 -7.67 13.21
C GLY A 465 -37.35 -8.20 12.07
N PRO A 466 -36.87 -9.46 12.11
CA PRO A 466 -35.90 -10.02 11.15
C PRO A 466 -36.46 -10.01 9.73
N GLY A 467 -36.07 -8.99 8.97
CA GLY A 467 -36.29 -8.87 7.54
C GLY A 467 -35.08 -9.32 6.75
N PRO A 468 -35.19 -9.47 5.41
CA PRO A 468 -34.07 -9.89 4.57
C PRO A 468 -32.84 -8.99 4.76
N ALA A 469 -31.65 -9.56 4.60
CA ALA A 469 -30.36 -8.95 4.87
C ALA A 469 -30.33 -7.45 4.52
N LYS A 470 -30.19 -6.59 5.54
CA LYS A 470 -30.17 -5.13 5.36
C LYS A 470 -28.95 -4.76 4.52
N ALA A 471 -29.17 -4.01 3.45
CA ALA A 471 -28.08 -3.35 2.74
C ALA A 471 -27.19 -2.63 3.75
N SER A 472 -25.86 -2.80 3.63
CA SER A 472 -24.88 -2.13 4.49
C SER A 472 -25.11 -0.63 4.44
N ARG A 473 -25.35 0.01 5.60
CA ARG A 473 -25.51 1.47 5.66
C ARG A 473 -24.20 2.14 5.26
N THR A 474 -24.30 3.22 4.48
CA THR A 474 -23.15 4.06 4.15
C THR A 474 -22.80 4.97 5.32
N VAL A 475 -21.48 5.14 5.57
CA VAL A 475 -21.00 6.20 6.48
C VAL A 475 -21.18 7.56 5.81
N GLN A 476 -21.41 8.61 6.59
CA GLN A 476 -21.71 9.94 6.04
C GLN A 476 -20.74 10.98 6.58
N LEU A 477 -20.35 11.92 5.71
CA LEU A 477 -19.60 13.12 6.03
C LEU A 477 -20.39 14.37 5.65
N ASP A 478 -20.25 15.41 6.47
CA ASP A 478 -20.79 16.73 6.19
C ASP A 478 -20.09 17.32 4.95
N PRO A 479 -20.83 17.66 3.87
CA PRO A 479 -20.25 18.17 2.64
C PRO A 479 -19.60 19.54 2.80
N ASP A 480 -20.12 20.44 3.66
CA ASP A 480 -19.56 21.76 3.88
C ASP A 480 -18.24 21.67 4.66
N ALA A 481 -18.21 20.87 5.72
CA ALA A 481 -16.99 20.58 6.47
C ALA A 481 -15.94 19.92 5.57
N TRP A 482 -16.34 18.99 4.71
CA TRP A 482 -15.46 18.34 3.74
C TRP A 482 -14.89 19.33 2.71
N GLN A 483 -15.73 20.22 2.18
CA GLN A 483 -15.33 21.21 1.18
C GLN A 483 -14.21 22.12 1.69
N GLU A 484 -14.35 22.62 2.91
CA GLU A 484 -13.36 23.51 3.52
C GLU A 484 -12.08 22.75 3.93
N LEU A 485 -12.24 21.58 4.52
CA LEU A 485 -11.12 20.86 5.12
C LEU A 485 -10.26 20.12 4.09
N ALA A 486 -10.86 19.52 3.07
CA ALA A 486 -10.18 18.63 2.15
C ALA A 486 -10.24 19.07 0.69
N ALA A 487 -11.43 19.35 0.15
CA ALA A 487 -11.63 19.52 -1.28
C ALA A 487 -10.87 20.73 -1.86
N ARG A 488 -10.94 21.88 -1.21
CA ARG A 488 -10.23 23.09 -1.68
C ARG A 488 -8.72 22.95 -1.62
N PRO A 489 -8.10 22.55 -0.49
CA PRO A 489 -6.66 22.35 -0.44
C PRO A 489 -6.18 21.26 -1.39
N LEU A 490 -6.96 20.18 -1.58
CA LEU A 490 -6.64 19.10 -2.48
C LEU A 490 -6.60 19.56 -3.94
N ALA A 491 -7.62 20.30 -4.38
CA ALA A 491 -7.69 20.86 -5.73
C ALA A 491 -6.51 21.79 -6.05
N ALA A 492 -6.01 22.54 -5.07
CA ALA A 492 -4.82 23.37 -5.24
C ALA A 492 -3.55 22.50 -5.45
N VAL A 493 -3.42 21.40 -4.69
CA VAL A 493 -2.29 20.47 -4.78
C VAL A 493 -2.34 19.62 -6.04
N GLU A 494 -3.52 19.22 -6.52
CA GLU A 494 -3.69 18.46 -7.76
C GLU A 494 -3.03 19.15 -8.97
N ARG A 495 -3.01 20.47 -8.99
CA ARG A 495 -2.38 21.26 -10.07
C ARG A 495 -0.88 21.01 -10.21
N VAL A 496 -0.22 20.57 -9.14
CA VAL A 496 1.23 20.32 -9.15
C VAL A 496 1.56 18.81 -9.15
N LEU A 497 0.58 17.93 -8.98
CA LEU A 497 0.81 16.46 -9.00
C LEU A 497 1.42 15.94 -10.30
N PRO A 498 1.18 16.54 -11.50
CA PRO A 498 1.86 16.11 -12.73
C PRO A 498 3.39 16.16 -12.64
N ALA A 499 3.98 17.04 -11.80
CA ALA A 499 5.42 17.04 -11.56
C ALA A 499 5.93 15.74 -10.92
N PHE A 500 5.05 15.04 -10.20
CA PHE A 500 5.35 13.79 -9.48
C PHE A 500 4.80 12.54 -10.18
N ASP A 501 4.08 12.70 -11.29
CA ASP A 501 3.55 11.56 -12.04
C ASP A 501 4.71 10.77 -12.67
N LEU A 502 4.83 9.50 -12.27
CA LEU A 502 5.86 8.58 -12.78
C LEU A 502 5.60 8.15 -14.23
N THR A 503 4.39 8.29 -14.71
CA THR A 503 3.98 7.88 -16.06
C THR A 503 4.09 9.02 -17.07
N LEU A 504 4.01 10.27 -16.63
CA LEU A 504 3.98 11.43 -17.50
C LEU A 504 5.21 11.54 -18.43
N PRO A 505 6.47 11.32 -17.98
CA PRO A 505 7.61 11.30 -18.87
C PRO A 505 7.49 10.26 -19.99
N GLN A 506 6.94 9.10 -19.69
CA GLN A 506 6.75 8.02 -20.65
C GLN A 506 5.66 8.36 -21.68
N ARG A 507 4.56 9.00 -21.25
CA ARG A 507 3.49 9.50 -22.14
C ARG A 507 4.04 10.54 -23.13
N ILE A 508 4.79 11.53 -22.64
CA ILE A 508 5.40 12.56 -23.47
C ILE A 508 6.38 11.93 -24.45
N THR A 509 7.15 10.94 -24.02
CA THR A 509 8.10 10.21 -24.86
C THR A 509 7.40 9.41 -25.96
N PHE A 510 6.32 8.71 -25.64
CA PHE A 510 5.54 7.95 -26.60
C PHE A 510 4.90 8.85 -27.66
N GLU A 511 4.35 9.99 -27.25
CA GLU A 511 3.85 11.00 -28.18
C GLU A 511 4.95 11.51 -29.09
N GLY A 512 6.13 11.83 -28.55
CA GLY A 512 7.28 12.24 -29.34
C GLY A 512 7.75 11.18 -30.35
N PHE A 513 7.75 9.91 -29.96
CA PHE A 513 8.04 8.79 -30.86
C PHE A 513 7.02 8.69 -31.99
N PHE A 514 5.72 8.80 -31.66
CA PHE A 514 4.66 8.82 -32.67
C PHE A 514 4.82 9.96 -33.66
N LEU A 515 5.05 11.17 -33.14
CA LEU A 515 5.23 12.36 -33.99
C LEU A 515 6.46 12.27 -34.90
N ALA A 516 7.55 11.70 -34.42
CA ALA A 516 8.75 11.48 -35.22
C ALA A 516 8.49 10.51 -36.40
N ARG A 517 7.58 9.57 -36.25
CA ARG A 517 7.29 8.50 -37.23
C ARG A 517 6.15 8.86 -38.20
N TYR A 518 5.07 9.44 -37.64
CA TYR A 518 3.82 9.70 -38.40
C TYR A 518 3.55 11.20 -38.64
N GLY A 519 4.27 12.10 -37.96
CA GLY A 519 4.08 13.55 -38.06
C GLY A 519 2.84 14.08 -37.33
N ARG A 520 2.69 15.43 -37.36
CA ARG A 520 1.49 16.09 -36.82
C ARG A 520 0.26 15.77 -37.67
N GLY A 521 -0.87 15.43 -37.07
CA GLY A 521 -2.06 14.99 -37.77
C GLY A 521 -1.94 13.57 -38.33
N GLY A 522 -0.83 12.88 -38.04
CA GLY A 522 -0.57 11.54 -38.54
C GLY A 522 -1.50 10.49 -37.93
N ARG A 523 -1.64 9.36 -38.60
CA ARG A 523 -2.50 8.23 -38.22
C ARG A 523 -1.72 6.93 -38.29
N CYS A 524 -1.97 6.04 -37.34
CA CYS A 524 -1.48 4.67 -37.32
C CYS A 524 -2.65 3.71 -37.17
N ASP A 525 -2.85 2.80 -38.13
CA ASP A 525 -3.89 1.78 -38.13
C ASP A 525 -3.39 0.44 -37.58
N ASP A 526 -2.08 0.20 -37.55
CA ASP A 526 -1.48 -1.03 -37.02
C ASP A 526 -0.84 -0.78 -35.64
N LEU A 527 -1.69 -0.85 -34.60
CA LEU A 527 -1.25 -0.61 -33.22
C LEU A 527 -0.25 -1.66 -32.73
N LEU A 528 -0.39 -2.90 -33.16
CA LEU A 528 0.51 -3.96 -32.72
C LEU A 528 1.94 -3.72 -33.24
N LYS A 529 2.05 -3.30 -34.50
CA LYS A 529 3.34 -2.90 -35.08
C LYS A 529 3.90 -1.66 -34.41
N LEU A 530 3.08 -0.66 -34.15
CA LEU A 530 3.50 0.57 -33.45
C LEU A 530 4.09 0.26 -32.08
N VAL A 531 3.40 -0.59 -31.31
CA VAL A 531 3.86 -0.97 -29.95
C VAL A 531 5.17 -1.74 -30.02
N HIS A 532 5.25 -2.72 -30.95
CA HIS A 532 6.50 -3.48 -31.15
C HIS A 532 7.67 -2.56 -31.52
N ASP A 533 7.48 -1.70 -32.52
CA ASP A 533 8.52 -0.75 -32.97
C ASP A 533 8.91 0.22 -31.83
N PHE A 534 7.94 0.69 -31.01
CA PHE A 534 8.22 1.56 -29.87
C PHE A 534 9.08 0.86 -28.82
N HIS A 535 8.80 -0.40 -28.51
CA HIS A 535 9.58 -1.17 -27.53
C HIS A 535 10.97 -1.50 -28.05
N GLU A 536 11.09 -2.09 -29.22
CA GLU A 536 12.38 -2.53 -29.79
C GLU A 536 13.29 -1.35 -30.16
N ASP A 537 12.76 -0.31 -30.78
CA ASP A 537 13.56 0.82 -31.27
C ASP A 537 13.89 1.84 -30.16
N PHE A 538 13.08 1.89 -29.08
CA PHE A 538 13.19 2.99 -28.14
C PHE A 538 12.98 2.60 -26.67
N PHE A 539 11.80 2.05 -26.30
CA PHE A 539 11.31 2.04 -24.92
C PHE A 539 12.11 1.10 -24.01
N ASP A 540 12.58 -0.03 -24.49
CA ASP A 540 13.36 -0.98 -23.68
C ASP A 540 14.71 -0.40 -23.28
N GLN A 541 15.36 0.35 -24.17
CA GLN A 541 16.57 1.09 -23.84
C GLN A 541 16.27 2.24 -22.88
N TYR A 542 15.22 3.01 -23.14
CA TYR A 542 14.75 4.08 -22.25
C TYR A 542 14.50 3.57 -20.83
N MET A 543 13.78 2.44 -20.67
CA MET A 543 13.53 1.85 -19.37
C MET A 543 14.80 1.38 -18.67
N THR A 544 15.75 0.82 -19.41
CA THR A 544 17.05 0.39 -18.85
C THR A 544 17.82 1.58 -18.28
N PHE A 545 17.85 2.71 -18.99
CA PHE A 545 18.48 3.94 -18.51
C PHE A 545 17.74 4.54 -17.32
N THR A 546 16.41 4.62 -17.38
CA THR A 546 15.60 5.21 -16.30
C THR A 546 15.59 4.37 -15.03
N ALA A 547 15.69 3.04 -15.13
CA ALA A 547 15.73 2.14 -13.98
C ALA A 547 16.98 2.33 -13.10
N THR A 548 18.09 2.79 -13.68
CA THR A 548 19.35 3.07 -12.97
C THR A 548 19.52 4.53 -12.60
N ARG A 549 18.64 5.42 -13.10
CA ARG A 549 18.70 6.86 -12.87
C ARG A 549 18.20 7.20 -11.48
N THR A 550 18.93 8.07 -10.81
CA THR A 550 18.45 8.79 -9.62
C THR A 550 17.96 10.17 -10.05
N ALA A 551 16.80 10.59 -9.54
CA ALA A 551 16.26 11.93 -9.86
C ALA A 551 17.14 13.08 -9.33
N TYR A 552 18.02 12.78 -8.38
CA TYR A 552 18.99 13.72 -7.81
C TYR A 552 20.32 13.01 -7.64
N ASP A 553 21.41 13.73 -7.90
CA ASP A 553 22.77 13.24 -7.66
C ASP A 553 23.14 13.24 -6.15
N ALA A 554 24.39 12.91 -5.85
CA ALA A 554 24.88 12.85 -4.47
C ALA A 554 24.88 14.23 -3.79
N ASP A 555 24.99 15.31 -4.56
CA ASP A 555 25.00 16.69 -4.08
C ASP A 555 23.58 17.30 -3.99
N GLY A 556 22.53 16.51 -4.31
CA GLY A 556 21.15 16.95 -4.31
C GLY A 556 20.74 17.74 -5.56
N THR A 557 21.59 17.79 -6.59
CA THR A 557 21.28 18.46 -7.86
C THR A 557 20.30 17.61 -8.67
N TYR A 558 19.28 18.25 -9.23
CA TYR A 558 18.30 17.56 -10.06
C TYR A 558 18.93 17.04 -11.37
N VAL A 559 18.75 15.76 -11.63
CA VAL A 559 19.15 15.09 -12.86
C VAL A 559 17.97 15.11 -13.83
N PRO A 560 18.07 15.78 -15.01
CA PRO A 560 16.97 15.88 -15.96
C PRO A 560 16.46 14.52 -16.44
N GLU A 561 15.21 14.47 -16.89
CA GLU A 561 14.65 13.28 -17.55
C GLU A 561 15.42 12.94 -18.83
N VAL A 562 15.44 11.64 -19.16
CA VAL A 562 16.02 11.18 -20.42
C VAL A 562 15.19 11.73 -21.58
N ASN A 563 15.81 12.58 -22.41
CA ASN A 563 15.14 13.31 -23.47
C ASN A 563 15.90 13.20 -24.82
N TRP A 564 15.97 11.97 -25.34
CA TRP A 564 16.70 11.73 -26.62
C TRP A 564 16.02 12.36 -27.82
N LEU A 565 14.71 12.60 -27.76
CA LEU A 565 13.94 13.23 -28.84
C LEU A 565 13.93 14.76 -28.75
N GLY A 566 14.56 15.37 -27.73
CA GLY A 566 14.65 16.80 -27.57
C GLY A 566 13.33 17.52 -27.30
N LEU A 567 12.38 16.84 -26.62
CA LEU A 567 11.02 17.31 -26.40
C LEU A 567 10.95 18.45 -25.40
N ASP A 568 10.32 19.57 -25.80
CA ASP A 568 10.14 20.74 -24.93
C ASP A 568 9.22 20.45 -23.72
N ARG A 569 8.25 19.56 -23.88
CA ARG A 569 7.37 19.14 -22.78
C ARG A 569 8.15 18.45 -21.66
N LEU A 570 9.18 17.64 -21.95
CA LEU A 570 10.07 17.08 -20.93
C LEU A 570 10.91 18.15 -20.25
N ARG A 571 11.38 19.18 -20.99
CA ARG A 571 12.11 20.30 -20.41
C ARG A 571 11.24 21.14 -19.48
N ALA A 572 9.95 21.35 -19.82
CA ALA A 572 8.98 22.03 -18.96
C ALA A 572 8.74 21.23 -17.67
N LEU A 573 8.58 19.90 -17.76
CA LEU A 573 8.48 19.03 -16.60
C LEU A 573 9.71 19.10 -15.69
N ASP A 574 10.90 19.08 -16.27
CA ASP A 574 12.17 19.25 -15.54
C ASP A 574 12.26 20.62 -14.85
N THR A 575 11.74 21.66 -15.49
CA THR A 575 11.69 23.02 -14.92
C THR A 575 10.74 23.06 -13.75
N ALA A 576 9.54 22.51 -13.87
CA ALA A 576 8.57 22.43 -12.76
C ALA A 576 9.15 21.72 -11.54
N ARG A 577 9.84 20.58 -11.73
CA ARG A 577 10.49 19.83 -10.65
C ARG A 577 11.61 20.61 -9.99
N ARG A 578 12.45 21.30 -10.77
CA ARG A 578 13.51 22.18 -10.24
C ARG A 578 12.92 23.35 -9.45
N THR A 579 11.89 23.99 -9.98
CA THR A 579 11.18 25.10 -9.30
C THR A 579 10.62 24.61 -7.97
N PHE A 580 9.94 23.45 -7.95
CA PHE A 580 9.41 22.88 -6.73
C PHE A 580 10.51 22.63 -5.68
N THR A 581 11.60 21.97 -6.08
CA THR A 581 12.73 21.67 -5.17
C THR A 581 13.40 22.94 -4.65
N ALA A 582 13.62 23.93 -5.50
CA ALA A 582 14.22 25.20 -5.10
C ALA A 582 13.34 25.96 -4.10
N ARG A 583 12.02 26.02 -4.33
CA ARG A 583 11.05 26.65 -3.42
C ARG A 583 10.98 25.91 -2.06
N MET A 584 10.98 24.57 -2.09
CA MET A 584 11.00 23.77 -0.86
C MET A 584 12.30 23.98 -0.07
N THR A 585 13.43 24.07 -0.74
CA THR A 585 14.73 24.38 -0.11
C THR A 585 14.67 25.73 0.57
N ALA A 586 14.21 26.77 -0.11
CA ALA A 586 14.07 28.11 0.46
C ALA A 586 13.11 28.14 1.66
N LEU A 587 11.98 27.42 1.59
CA LEU A 587 11.06 27.31 2.72
C LEU A 587 11.71 26.60 3.93
N ARG A 588 12.51 25.57 3.68
CA ARG A 588 13.23 24.85 4.74
C ARG A 588 14.28 25.74 5.41
N GLU A 589 15.03 26.50 4.63
CA GLU A 589 16.05 27.44 5.11
C GLU A 589 15.41 28.58 5.91
N ALA A 590 14.33 29.17 5.42
CA ALA A 590 13.60 30.25 6.10
C ALA A 590 12.99 29.80 7.43
N ALA A 591 12.54 28.55 7.53
CA ALA A 591 11.99 27.99 8.75
C ALA A 591 13.05 27.75 9.85
N GLY A 592 14.31 27.57 9.45
CA GLY A 592 15.43 27.32 10.36
C GLY A 592 15.44 25.94 11.00
N PRO A 593 16.49 25.66 11.79
CA PRO A 593 16.64 24.41 12.52
C PRO A 593 15.57 24.31 13.62
N GLY A 594 14.98 23.11 13.79
CA GLY A 594 13.99 22.84 14.84
C GLY A 594 12.54 23.21 14.50
N ALA A 595 12.28 23.80 13.32
CA ALA A 595 10.92 24.05 12.88
C ALA A 595 10.08 22.76 12.88
N ALA A 596 8.90 22.83 13.51
CA ALA A 596 7.99 21.68 13.56
C ALA A 596 7.15 21.54 12.28
N GLU A 597 6.88 22.67 11.60
CA GLU A 597 6.02 22.75 10.43
C GLU A 597 6.52 23.82 9.45
N VAL A 598 6.32 23.57 8.16
CA VAL A 598 6.44 24.55 7.07
C VAL A 598 5.16 24.54 6.24
N ARG A 599 4.82 25.72 5.68
CA ARG A 599 3.58 25.89 4.92
C ARG A 599 3.89 26.27 3.49
N VAL A 600 3.32 25.49 2.57
CA VAL A 600 3.28 25.77 1.14
C VAL A 600 2.04 26.65 0.90
N ASP A 601 2.23 27.82 0.33
CA ASP A 601 1.16 28.76 0.00
C ASP A 601 0.65 28.62 -1.43
N ASP A 602 -0.44 29.32 -1.76
CA ASP A 602 -1.03 29.32 -3.09
C ASP A 602 -0.09 29.86 -4.16
N ALA A 603 0.77 30.83 -3.81
CA ALA A 603 1.71 31.43 -4.73
C ALA A 603 2.79 30.42 -5.17
N PHE A 604 3.28 29.62 -4.22
CA PHE A 604 4.20 28.52 -4.54
C PHE A 604 3.55 27.51 -5.53
N LEU A 605 2.32 27.04 -5.18
CA LEU A 605 1.63 26.07 -6.05
C LEU A 605 1.32 26.64 -7.42
N ALA A 606 0.95 27.92 -7.51
CA ALA A 606 0.67 28.60 -8.77
C ALA A 606 1.93 28.72 -9.66
N GLU A 607 3.09 29.01 -9.05
CA GLU A 607 4.37 29.11 -9.78
C GLU A 607 4.75 27.77 -10.42
N VAL A 608 4.66 26.67 -9.65
CA VAL A 608 4.96 25.32 -10.17
C VAL A 608 3.92 24.90 -11.22
N ALA A 609 2.65 25.16 -10.98
CA ALA A 609 1.56 24.80 -11.89
C ALA A 609 1.67 25.57 -13.24
N ALA A 610 2.23 26.77 -13.25
CA ALA A 610 2.45 27.52 -14.48
C ALA A 610 3.41 26.81 -15.44
N GLU A 611 4.46 26.16 -14.91
CA GLU A 611 5.41 25.36 -15.69
C GLU A 611 4.80 24.06 -16.25
N LEU A 612 3.70 23.60 -15.63
CA LEU A 612 2.99 22.38 -16.02
C LEU A 612 1.84 22.62 -17.00
N GLN A 613 1.61 23.89 -17.41
CA GLN A 613 0.56 24.21 -18.37
C GLN A 613 0.80 23.47 -19.70
N GLY A 614 -0.27 22.82 -20.22
CA GLY A 614 -0.20 22.04 -21.45
C GLY A 614 0.44 20.64 -21.30
N LEU A 615 0.88 20.26 -20.09
CA LEU A 615 1.35 18.90 -19.82
C LEU A 615 0.25 17.98 -19.29
N ALA A 616 -0.73 18.53 -18.55
CA ALA A 616 -1.86 17.75 -18.01
C ALA A 616 -2.81 17.33 -19.14
N ALA A 617 -3.37 16.13 -19.03
CA ALA A 617 -4.43 15.67 -19.91
C ALA A 617 -5.75 16.41 -19.60
N ASP A 618 -6.60 16.61 -20.60
CA ASP A 618 -7.92 17.22 -20.43
C ASP A 618 -8.84 16.36 -19.54
N PHE A 619 -8.68 15.05 -19.59
CA PHE A 619 -9.38 14.08 -18.75
C PHE A 619 -8.37 13.42 -17.81
N ALA A 620 -8.33 13.85 -16.59
CA ALA A 620 -7.37 13.40 -15.59
C ALA A 620 -8.06 13.18 -14.22
N PRO A 621 -9.00 12.23 -14.12
CA PRO A 621 -9.58 11.87 -12.83
C PRO A 621 -8.50 11.30 -11.91
N MET A 622 -8.60 11.64 -10.61
CA MET A 622 -7.63 11.24 -9.60
C MET A 622 -8.31 10.51 -8.45
N SER A 623 -7.58 9.64 -7.80
CA SER A 623 -7.96 8.97 -6.56
C SER A 623 -6.95 9.31 -5.48
N HIS A 624 -7.43 9.73 -4.30
CA HIS A 624 -6.60 10.13 -3.18
C HIS A 624 -6.89 9.30 -1.95
N HIS A 625 -5.85 8.88 -1.27
CA HIS A 625 -5.92 8.23 0.02
C HIS A 625 -5.60 9.23 1.12
N LEU A 626 -6.58 9.48 2.00
CA LEU A 626 -6.57 10.56 2.98
C LEU A 626 -6.81 10.03 4.39
N GLN A 627 -6.23 10.67 5.40
CA GLN A 627 -6.57 10.44 6.80
C GLN A 627 -6.97 11.75 7.46
N ILE A 628 -8.06 11.76 8.22
CA ILE A 628 -8.55 12.94 8.93
C ILE A 628 -8.05 12.88 10.37
N ALA A 629 -7.42 13.97 10.83
CA ALA A 629 -7.13 14.23 12.23
C ALA A 629 -8.13 15.27 12.75
N ASP A 630 -9.11 14.80 13.51
CA ASP A 630 -10.18 15.62 14.11
C ASP A 630 -9.65 16.29 15.38
N ARG A 631 -8.93 17.41 15.18
CA ARG A 631 -8.37 18.19 16.27
C ARG A 631 -9.24 19.42 16.52
N PRO A 632 -9.64 19.70 17.76
CA PRO A 632 -10.38 20.91 18.08
C PRO A 632 -9.63 22.17 17.63
N GLY A 633 -10.26 22.97 16.78
CA GLY A 633 -9.74 24.24 16.28
C GLY A 633 -8.68 24.18 15.17
N ASP A 634 -8.06 23.05 14.91
CA ASP A 634 -7.10 22.85 13.79
C ASP A 634 -7.20 21.41 13.23
N PRO A 635 -8.34 21.03 12.62
CA PRO A 635 -8.47 19.74 11.99
C PRO A 635 -7.55 19.65 10.76
N LEU A 636 -6.95 18.46 10.55
CA LEU A 636 -6.01 18.23 9.47
C LEU A 636 -6.45 17.06 8.61
N VAL A 637 -6.09 17.11 7.33
CA VAL A 637 -6.18 15.98 6.41
C VAL A 637 -4.80 15.60 5.95
N VAL A 638 -4.43 14.33 6.05
CA VAL A 638 -3.12 13.84 5.61
C VAL A 638 -3.27 13.16 4.27
N LEU A 639 -2.58 13.65 3.25
CA LEU A 639 -2.49 13.04 1.95
C LEU A 639 -1.44 11.92 1.96
N ASN A 640 -1.91 10.67 1.90
CA ASN A 640 -1.02 9.51 1.90
C ASN A 640 -0.55 9.14 0.49
N ARG A 641 -1.46 9.15 -0.49
CA ARG A 641 -1.18 8.73 -1.87
C ARG A 641 -2.15 9.36 -2.85
N SER A 642 -1.70 9.51 -4.10
CA SER A 642 -2.51 9.93 -5.24
C SER A 642 -2.26 9.02 -6.43
N TYR A 643 -3.33 8.64 -7.12
CA TYR A 643 -3.32 7.84 -8.33
C TYR A 643 -4.20 8.51 -9.38
N GLY A 644 -3.81 8.46 -10.64
CA GLY A 644 -4.70 8.78 -11.75
C GLY A 644 -5.54 7.58 -12.14
N GLY A 645 -6.73 7.82 -12.63
CA GLY A 645 -7.67 6.81 -13.09
C GLY A 645 -9.05 6.94 -12.45
N VAL A 646 -9.97 6.08 -12.86
CA VAL A 646 -11.35 6.02 -12.38
C VAL A 646 -11.61 4.75 -11.59
N SER A 647 -12.43 4.82 -10.57
CA SER A 647 -12.93 3.68 -9.78
C SER A 647 -11.86 2.78 -9.16
N PHE A 648 -10.58 3.14 -9.25
CA PHE A 648 -9.46 2.35 -8.72
C PHE A 648 -9.58 1.97 -7.23
N PRO A 649 -10.01 2.87 -6.30
CA PRO A 649 -10.15 2.51 -4.90
C PRO A 649 -11.25 1.49 -4.65
N PHE A 650 -12.22 1.38 -5.55
CA PHE A 650 -13.46 0.62 -5.37
C PHE A 650 -13.45 -0.71 -6.12
N SER A 651 -12.72 -0.81 -7.23
CA SER A 651 -12.84 -1.93 -8.19
C SER A 651 -12.74 -3.30 -7.51
N ARG A 652 -11.76 -3.52 -6.65
CA ARG A 652 -11.55 -4.77 -5.91
C ARG A 652 -12.74 -5.18 -5.04
N PHE A 653 -13.58 -4.22 -4.61
CA PHE A 653 -14.60 -4.40 -3.58
C PHE A 653 -16.04 -4.37 -4.14
N THR A 654 -16.19 -4.39 -5.46
CA THR A 654 -17.52 -4.33 -6.11
C THR A 654 -18.46 -5.43 -5.63
N GLU A 655 -17.94 -6.64 -5.46
CA GLU A 655 -18.72 -7.79 -4.99
C GLU A 655 -19.01 -7.80 -3.48
N LEU A 656 -18.38 -6.89 -2.73
CA LEU A 656 -18.56 -6.80 -1.28
C LEU A 656 -19.78 -5.94 -0.90
N PHE A 657 -20.27 -5.12 -1.86
CA PHE A 657 -21.36 -4.17 -1.66
C PHE A 657 -22.38 -4.26 -2.79
N ASP A 658 -23.64 -4.54 -2.44
CA ASP A 658 -24.74 -4.69 -3.41
C ASP A 658 -24.92 -3.43 -4.27
N GLY A 659 -24.93 -3.58 -5.57
CA GLY A 659 -25.14 -2.52 -6.56
C GLY A 659 -24.04 -1.45 -6.58
N LEU A 660 -22.85 -1.74 -6.07
CA LEU A 660 -21.71 -0.82 -6.12
C LEU A 660 -21.19 -0.66 -7.55
N ASP A 661 -21.07 -1.76 -8.29
CA ASP A 661 -20.66 -1.77 -9.69
C ASP A 661 -21.57 -0.92 -10.57
N GLU A 662 -22.89 -1.04 -10.44
CA GLU A 662 -23.86 -0.25 -11.18
C GLU A 662 -23.74 1.26 -10.87
N ARG A 663 -23.56 1.61 -9.59
CA ARG A 663 -23.36 3.01 -9.17
C ARG A 663 -22.05 3.60 -9.67
N LEU A 664 -20.97 2.82 -9.64
CA LEU A 664 -19.67 3.24 -10.15
C LEU A 664 -19.70 3.39 -11.67
N PHE A 665 -20.36 2.45 -12.37
CA PHE A 665 -20.54 2.51 -13.80
C PHE A 665 -21.28 3.81 -14.22
N ALA A 666 -22.44 4.06 -13.63
CA ALA A 666 -23.22 5.29 -13.90
C ALA A 666 -22.43 6.58 -13.55
N GLY A 667 -21.75 6.57 -12.41
CA GLY A 667 -20.92 7.71 -11.99
C GLY A 667 -19.71 7.92 -12.90
N THR A 668 -19.14 6.86 -13.46
CA THR A 668 -18.01 6.94 -14.40
C THR A 668 -18.48 7.50 -15.75
N GLU A 669 -19.63 7.04 -16.26
CA GLU A 669 -20.25 7.58 -17.48
C GLU A 669 -20.54 9.10 -17.40
N ALA A 670 -20.89 9.58 -16.22
CA ALA A 670 -21.22 10.98 -16.01
C ALA A 670 -20.03 11.96 -16.16
N ILE A 671 -18.79 11.47 -16.05
CA ILE A 671 -17.57 12.28 -16.14
C ILE A 671 -16.83 12.13 -17.47
N VAL A 672 -17.22 11.19 -18.32
CA VAL A 672 -16.57 10.93 -19.61
C VAL A 672 -16.71 12.15 -20.52
N PRO A 673 -15.64 12.57 -21.23
CA PRO A 673 -15.70 13.64 -22.22
C PRO A 673 -16.72 13.34 -23.32
N GLU A 674 -17.39 14.38 -23.82
CA GLU A 674 -18.31 14.25 -24.95
C GLU A 674 -17.57 13.68 -26.17
N GLY A 675 -18.15 12.70 -26.85
CA GLY A 675 -17.52 12.04 -28.00
C GLY A 675 -16.49 10.95 -27.65
N ALA A 676 -16.25 10.71 -26.35
CA ALA A 676 -15.39 9.61 -25.89
C ALA A 676 -16.18 8.47 -25.25
N VAL A 677 -15.54 7.31 -25.11
CA VAL A 677 -16.00 6.16 -24.32
C VAL A 677 -14.83 5.64 -23.51
N LEU A 678 -15.12 5.10 -22.32
CA LEU A 678 -14.13 4.35 -21.56
C LEU A 678 -14.14 2.88 -21.99
N ALA A 679 -12.96 2.31 -22.11
CA ALA A 679 -12.80 0.89 -22.38
C ALA A 679 -11.73 0.30 -21.46
N GLU A 680 -12.05 -0.80 -20.78
CA GLU A 680 -11.13 -1.45 -19.88
C GLU A 680 -10.02 -2.18 -20.64
N VAL A 681 -8.80 -2.02 -20.15
CA VAL A 681 -7.65 -2.86 -20.48
C VAL A 681 -7.46 -3.82 -19.31
N THR A 682 -7.81 -5.11 -19.50
CA THR A 682 -7.81 -6.10 -18.41
C THR A 682 -6.41 -6.47 -17.94
N GLY A 683 -5.39 -6.22 -18.77
CA GLY A 683 -3.99 -6.45 -18.44
C GLY A 683 -3.53 -7.90 -18.57
N GLY A 684 -4.30 -8.74 -19.23
CA GLY A 684 -3.97 -10.14 -19.50
C GLY A 684 -4.64 -11.13 -18.54
N PRO A 685 -4.14 -12.39 -18.47
CA PRO A 685 -4.74 -13.42 -17.64
C PRO A 685 -4.69 -13.04 -16.17
N VAL A 686 -5.73 -13.40 -15.44
CA VAL A 686 -5.83 -13.13 -14.00
C VAL A 686 -4.84 -14.03 -13.25
N THR A 687 -3.77 -13.42 -12.75
CA THR A 687 -2.73 -14.09 -11.94
C THR A 687 -2.88 -13.81 -10.44
N SER A 688 -3.83 -12.94 -10.06
CA SER A 688 -4.10 -12.57 -8.68
C SER A 688 -5.56 -12.21 -8.49
N ASN A 689 -6.16 -12.67 -7.42
CA ASN A 689 -7.52 -12.28 -7.01
C ASN A 689 -7.70 -10.76 -6.81
N LEU A 690 -6.61 -10.02 -6.65
CA LEU A 690 -6.66 -8.56 -6.51
C LEU A 690 -7.12 -7.84 -7.79
N ASN A 691 -7.13 -8.54 -8.93
CA ASN A 691 -7.59 -8.01 -10.21
C ASN A 691 -9.05 -8.37 -10.53
N LEU A 692 -9.70 -9.16 -9.69
CA LEU A 692 -11.10 -9.52 -9.87
C LEU A 692 -12.00 -8.36 -9.45
N HIS A 693 -12.93 -7.97 -10.30
CA HIS A 693 -13.92 -6.89 -10.05
C HIS A 693 -15.14 -7.00 -10.94
N GLY A 694 -16.21 -6.28 -10.60
CA GLY A 694 -17.40 -6.17 -11.46
C GLY A 694 -17.16 -5.29 -12.68
N ARG A 695 -18.16 -5.22 -13.55
CA ARG A 695 -18.13 -4.37 -14.75
C ARG A 695 -18.27 -2.89 -14.39
N LEU A 696 -17.23 -2.08 -14.69
CA LEU A 696 -17.18 -0.65 -14.37
C LEU A 696 -17.05 0.26 -15.60
N THR A 697 -16.94 -0.31 -16.79
CA THR A 697 -16.83 0.41 -18.06
C THR A 697 -17.80 -0.14 -19.09
N PRO A 698 -18.28 0.68 -20.04
CA PRO A 698 -19.18 0.22 -21.10
C PRO A 698 -18.52 -0.75 -22.06
N TYR A 699 -17.21 -0.61 -22.29
CA TYR A 699 -16.44 -1.40 -23.26
C TYR A 699 -15.20 -2.02 -22.63
N GLU A 700 -14.69 -3.08 -23.27
CA GLU A 700 -13.36 -3.64 -23.01
C GLU A 700 -12.52 -3.65 -24.29
N ILE A 701 -11.21 -3.38 -24.17
CA ILE A 701 -10.24 -3.58 -25.25
C ILE A 701 -9.71 -5.00 -25.14
N VAL A 702 -10.05 -5.84 -26.11
CA VAL A 702 -9.57 -7.23 -26.14
C VAL A 702 -8.18 -7.27 -26.73
N CYS A 703 -7.18 -7.36 -25.88
CA CYS A 703 -5.80 -7.50 -26.32
C CYS A 703 -5.51 -8.92 -26.83
N PRO A 704 -4.51 -9.11 -27.72
CA PRO A 704 -4.12 -10.42 -28.21
C PRO A 704 -3.86 -11.42 -27.07
N GLY A 705 -4.44 -12.61 -27.18
CA GLY A 705 -4.36 -13.64 -26.16
C GLY A 705 -5.41 -13.52 -25.05
N GLU A 706 -6.28 -12.53 -25.09
CA GLU A 706 -7.44 -12.38 -24.22
C GLU A 706 -8.71 -12.84 -24.97
N ARG A 707 -9.71 -13.25 -24.20
CA ARG A 707 -10.98 -13.71 -24.77
C ARG A 707 -12.02 -12.59 -24.84
N GLY A 708 -11.94 -11.64 -23.93
CA GLY A 708 -13.03 -10.73 -23.65
C GLY A 708 -14.12 -11.38 -22.80
N THR A 709 -14.66 -10.61 -21.89
CA THR A 709 -15.65 -11.05 -20.89
C THR A 709 -17.03 -10.53 -21.20
N LEU A 710 -17.10 -9.40 -21.92
CA LEU A 710 -18.35 -8.76 -22.30
C LEU A 710 -18.94 -9.40 -23.55
N GLU A 711 -20.19 -9.06 -23.87
CA GLU A 711 -20.81 -9.43 -25.13
C GLU A 711 -20.08 -8.77 -26.32
N GLU A 712 -20.17 -9.37 -27.51
CA GLU A 712 -19.39 -8.97 -28.69
C GLU A 712 -19.55 -7.49 -29.06
N GLU A 713 -20.74 -6.94 -28.91
CA GLU A 713 -21.01 -5.51 -29.18
C GLU A 713 -20.24 -4.54 -28.27
N PHE A 714 -19.85 -4.98 -27.03
CA PHE A 714 -19.09 -4.20 -26.07
C PHE A 714 -17.60 -4.48 -26.10
N ARG A 715 -17.15 -5.38 -26.97
CA ARG A 715 -15.72 -5.66 -27.19
C ARG A 715 -15.17 -4.78 -28.28
N ILE A 716 -13.99 -4.24 -28.05
CA ILE A 716 -13.21 -3.48 -29.03
C ILE A 716 -11.94 -4.27 -29.32
N SER A 717 -11.81 -4.79 -30.56
CA SER A 717 -10.59 -5.46 -31.00
C SER A 717 -9.52 -4.45 -31.39
N LEU A 718 -8.25 -4.87 -31.42
CA LEU A 718 -7.17 -3.98 -31.88
C LEU A 718 -7.33 -3.54 -33.33
N ASP A 719 -7.93 -4.36 -34.20
CA ASP A 719 -8.17 -4.06 -35.61
C ASP A 719 -9.23 -2.97 -35.80
N ASP A 720 -10.10 -2.75 -34.79
CA ASP A 720 -11.06 -1.64 -34.75
C ASP A 720 -10.42 -0.33 -34.30
N LEU A 721 -9.22 -0.40 -33.68
CA LEU A 721 -8.56 0.75 -33.10
C LEU A 721 -7.49 1.34 -34.01
N HIS A 722 -7.43 2.65 -34.05
CA HIS A 722 -6.35 3.39 -34.68
C HIS A 722 -5.93 4.59 -33.80
N LEU A 723 -4.65 4.93 -33.87
CA LEU A 723 -4.07 6.05 -33.13
C LEU A 723 -3.88 7.24 -34.06
N VAL A 724 -4.35 8.39 -33.66
CA VAL A 724 -4.18 9.65 -34.40
C VAL A 724 -3.58 10.73 -33.50
N HIS A 725 -2.77 11.61 -34.10
CA HIS A 725 -2.40 12.86 -33.42
C HIS A 725 -3.45 13.91 -33.75
N ASP A 726 -4.13 14.41 -32.72
CA ASP A 726 -5.04 15.56 -32.85
C ASP A 726 -4.22 16.86 -32.76
N PRO A 727 -4.07 17.59 -33.85
CA PRO A 727 -3.24 18.82 -33.88
C PRO A 727 -3.90 20.01 -33.13
N GLU A 728 -5.23 19.99 -32.89
CA GLU A 728 -5.95 21.04 -32.16
C GLU A 728 -5.82 20.81 -30.64
N ALA A 729 -6.02 19.57 -30.22
CA ALA A 729 -5.84 19.18 -28.82
C ALA A 729 -4.36 19.01 -28.44
N GLY A 730 -3.44 18.85 -29.43
CA GLY A 730 -2.02 18.64 -29.20
C GLY A 730 -1.69 17.34 -28.48
N ARG A 731 -2.45 16.27 -28.74
CA ARG A 731 -2.30 14.98 -28.07
C ARG A 731 -2.60 13.78 -28.98
N LEU A 732 -2.18 12.61 -28.56
CA LEU A 732 -2.58 11.36 -29.19
C LEU A 732 -3.99 10.98 -28.76
N VAL A 733 -4.79 10.49 -29.70
CA VAL A 733 -6.18 10.05 -29.50
C VAL A 733 -6.33 8.65 -30.09
N LEU A 734 -6.75 7.71 -29.26
CA LEU A 734 -7.13 6.37 -29.70
C LEU A 734 -8.60 6.40 -30.14
N ARG A 735 -8.91 5.91 -31.32
CA ARG A 735 -10.28 5.92 -31.87
C ARG A 735 -10.70 4.52 -32.32
N SER A 736 -11.97 4.21 -32.11
CA SER A 736 -12.62 3.03 -32.74
C SER A 736 -13.21 3.44 -34.07
N ALA A 737 -12.93 2.66 -35.10
CA ALA A 737 -13.52 2.86 -36.42
C ALA A 737 -15.00 2.50 -36.40
N ARG A 738 -15.38 1.46 -35.68
CA ARG A 738 -16.77 0.99 -35.54
C ARG A 738 -17.65 1.98 -34.78
N LEU A 739 -17.14 2.53 -33.69
CA LEU A 739 -17.90 3.45 -32.82
C LEU A 739 -17.85 4.90 -33.32
N ASP A 740 -16.90 5.22 -34.18
CA ASP A 740 -16.54 6.60 -34.59
C ASP A 740 -16.35 7.56 -33.38
N ARG A 741 -15.77 7.02 -32.27
CA ARG A 741 -15.55 7.75 -31.02
C ARG A 741 -14.11 7.60 -30.54
N GLU A 742 -13.68 8.54 -29.72
CA GLU A 742 -12.48 8.37 -28.91
C GLU A 742 -12.67 7.23 -27.91
N VAL A 743 -11.65 6.39 -27.78
CA VAL A 743 -11.60 5.31 -26.78
C VAL A 743 -10.54 5.67 -25.77
N ILE A 744 -10.92 5.88 -24.53
CA ILE A 744 -10.01 6.16 -23.42
C ILE A 744 -9.76 4.85 -22.68
N PRO A 745 -8.54 4.28 -22.76
CA PRO A 745 -8.21 3.06 -22.03
C PRO A 745 -8.18 3.33 -20.53
N VAL A 746 -8.71 2.41 -19.73
CA VAL A 746 -8.63 2.46 -18.26
C VAL A 746 -8.21 1.10 -17.72
N TYR A 747 -7.49 1.09 -16.60
CA TYR A 747 -7.09 -0.11 -15.91
C TYR A 747 -7.66 -0.11 -14.50
N LEU A 748 -8.37 -1.18 -14.15
CA LEU A 748 -9.11 -1.30 -12.90
C LEU A 748 -8.48 -2.29 -11.93
N GLY A 749 -7.43 -3.00 -12.35
CA GLY A 749 -6.70 -3.94 -11.51
C GLY A 749 -5.75 -3.26 -10.52
N TYR A 750 -5.33 -4.01 -9.51
CA TYR A 750 -4.43 -3.55 -8.43
C TYR A 750 -2.94 -3.83 -8.70
N LEU A 751 -2.60 -4.40 -9.84
CA LEU A 751 -1.21 -4.54 -10.24
C LEU A 751 -0.64 -3.19 -10.69
N VAL A 752 0.66 -3.02 -10.48
CA VAL A 752 1.35 -1.82 -10.99
C VAL A 752 1.34 -1.89 -12.53
N PRO A 753 0.91 -0.84 -13.25
CA PRO A 753 0.84 -0.85 -14.71
C PRO A 753 2.15 -1.27 -15.41
N LEU A 754 3.31 -0.96 -14.82
CA LEU A 754 4.61 -1.39 -15.33
C LEU A 754 4.82 -2.92 -15.34
N ALA A 755 4.05 -3.65 -14.52
CA ALA A 755 4.07 -5.12 -14.48
C ALA A 755 3.19 -5.76 -15.54
N LEU A 756 2.41 -4.97 -16.28
CA LEU A 756 1.55 -5.47 -17.35
C LEU A 756 2.35 -5.81 -18.61
N PRO A 757 1.82 -6.68 -19.48
CA PRO A 757 2.40 -6.96 -20.78
C PRO A 757 2.61 -5.71 -21.65
N GLU A 758 3.48 -5.77 -22.65
CA GLU A 758 3.91 -4.62 -23.46
C GLU A 758 2.73 -3.87 -24.09
N LEU A 759 1.79 -4.55 -24.69
CA LEU A 759 0.65 -3.91 -25.37
C LEU A 759 -0.31 -3.24 -24.39
N PRO A 760 -0.87 -3.92 -23.37
CA PRO A 760 -1.66 -3.26 -22.33
C PRO A 760 -0.95 -2.07 -21.69
N ARG A 761 0.32 -2.24 -21.34
CA ARG A 761 1.14 -1.18 -20.74
C ARG A 761 1.27 0.04 -21.64
N THR A 762 1.46 -0.17 -22.95
CA THR A 762 1.57 0.94 -23.92
C THR A 762 0.24 1.63 -24.15
N LEU A 763 -0.87 0.89 -24.23
CA LEU A 763 -2.22 1.47 -24.30
C LEU A 763 -2.51 2.36 -23.08
N LEU A 764 -1.99 1.99 -21.90
CA LEU A 764 -2.14 2.81 -20.69
C LEU A 764 -1.31 4.10 -20.70
N LEU A 765 -0.40 4.31 -21.67
CA LEU A 765 0.19 5.62 -21.91
C LEU A 765 -0.83 6.63 -22.47
N LEU A 766 -1.96 6.14 -23.01
CA LEU A 766 -3.09 6.94 -23.49
C LEU A 766 -4.22 7.06 -22.44
N SER A 767 -4.01 6.51 -21.26
CA SER A 767 -4.97 6.38 -20.16
C SER A 767 -4.77 7.48 -19.12
N PRO A 768 -5.78 7.87 -18.33
CA PRO A 768 -5.59 8.66 -17.13
C PRO A 768 -4.87 7.88 -16.01
N THR A 769 -4.75 6.56 -16.12
CA THR A 769 -4.10 5.70 -15.12
C THR A 769 -2.66 6.15 -14.86
N SER A 770 -2.35 6.54 -13.62
CA SER A 770 -1.02 7.01 -13.24
C SER A 770 -0.75 6.82 -11.74
N MET A 771 0.49 7.08 -11.34
CA MET A 771 0.90 7.09 -9.94
C MET A 771 1.72 8.35 -9.69
N ALA A 772 1.24 9.21 -8.78
CA ALA A 772 1.90 10.45 -8.40
C ALA A 772 2.34 10.42 -6.91
N PRO A 773 3.49 9.81 -6.58
CA PRO A 773 4.00 9.78 -5.22
C PRO A 773 4.55 11.15 -4.84
N LEU A 774 3.75 11.96 -4.16
CA LEU A 774 4.12 13.30 -3.72
C LEU A 774 5.25 13.25 -2.68
N ASN A 775 6.50 13.28 -3.13
CA ASN A 775 7.67 13.37 -2.26
C ASN A 775 8.19 14.82 -2.20
N VAL A 776 7.58 15.63 -1.35
CA VAL A 776 7.91 17.07 -1.22
C VAL A 776 9.36 17.34 -0.79
N TRP A 777 10.05 16.35 -0.23
CA TRP A 777 11.43 16.47 0.22
C TRP A 777 12.46 15.93 -0.78
N ALA A 778 12.02 15.49 -1.96
CA ALA A 778 12.94 15.01 -2.97
C ALA A 778 13.90 16.14 -3.40
N GLY A 779 15.22 15.88 -3.37
CA GLY A 779 16.27 16.84 -3.71
C GLY A 779 16.50 17.98 -2.70
N VAL A 780 15.67 18.09 -1.67
CA VAL A 780 15.90 19.06 -0.59
C VAL A 780 16.94 18.48 0.38
N PRO A 781 18.07 19.17 0.61
CA PRO A 781 19.11 18.68 1.51
C PRO A 781 18.57 18.35 2.91
N GLU A 782 19.05 17.24 3.48
CA GLU A 782 18.86 17.00 4.91
C GLU A 782 19.72 18.01 5.66
N GLY A 783 19.15 18.71 6.61
CA GLY A 783 19.94 19.60 7.49
C GLY A 783 21.05 18.81 8.21
N PRO A 784 22.00 19.49 8.84
CA PRO A 784 23.00 18.81 9.65
C PRO A 784 22.34 18.01 10.77
N PRO A 785 22.90 16.84 11.12
CA PRO A 785 22.42 16.11 12.29
C PRO A 785 22.68 16.96 13.55
N ASP A 786 21.84 16.78 14.56
CA ASP A 786 22.06 17.33 15.88
C ASP A 786 23.25 16.61 16.60
N GLU A 787 23.53 16.99 17.85
CA GLU A 787 24.62 16.39 18.64
C GLU A 787 24.44 14.87 18.86
N GLY A 788 23.18 14.38 18.82
CA GLY A 788 22.83 12.96 18.91
C GLY A 788 22.84 12.20 17.57
N GLY A 789 23.17 12.87 16.47
CA GLY A 789 23.23 12.27 15.14
C GLY A 789 21.87 12.12 14.44
N VAL A 790 20.84 12.81 14.90
CA VAL A 790 19.48 12.79 14.35
C VAL A 790 19.25 14.00 13.45
N THR A 791 18.71 13.77 12.26
CA THR A 791 18.23 14.83 11.38
C THR A 791 16.71 14.92 11.42
N THR A 792 16.16 16.13 11.42
CA THR A 792 14.70 16.36 11.50
C THR A 792 14.21 17.05 10.24
N ARG A 793 13.06 16.58 9.70
CA ARG A 793 12.29 17.26 8.66
C ARG A 793 10.95 17.72 9.25
N PRO A 794 10.58 18.99 9.11
CA PRO A 794 9.30 19.50 9.58
C PRO A 794 8.12 18.88 8.83
N ARG A 795 6.93 18.97 9.42
CA ARG A 795 5.67 18.70 8.69
C ARG A 795 5.51 19.72 7.58
N VAL A 796 5.02 19.28 6.42
CA VAL A 796 4.68 20.17 5.30
C VAL A 796 3.18 20.19 5.13
N ARG A 797 2.55 21.36 5.12
CA ARG A 797 1.11 21.49 4.87
C ARG A 797 0.77 22.63 3.92
N HIS A 798 -0.35 22.45 3.22
CA HIS A 798 -1.05 23.47 2.46
C HIS A 798 -2.46 23.61 3.03
N GLY A 799 -2.78 24.76 3.64
CA GLY A 799 -4.01 24.90 4.39
C GLY A 799 -4.15 23.84 5.49
N SER A 800 -5.23 23.08 5.46
CA SER A 800 -5.48 21.92 6.33
C SER A 800 -4.82 20.61 5.83
N LEU A 801 -4.35 20.58 4.58
CA LEU A 801 -3.80 19.37 3.95
C LEU A 801 -2.32 19.17 4.31
N VAL A 802 -2.00 18.07 4.94
CA VAL A 802 -0.62 17.64 5.26
C VAL A 802 -0.07 16.85 4.09
N LEU A 803 0.95 17.40 3.44
CA LEU A 803 1.64 16.81 2.29
C LEU A 803 2.78 15.87 2.72
N SER A 804 3.37 16.13 3.88
CA SER A 804 4.39 15.27 4.47
C SER A 804 4.35 15.36 6.00
N ARG A 805 4.38 14.23 6.64
CA ARG A 805 4.48 14.13 8.11
C ARG A 805 5.86 14.57 8.59
N ARG A 806 5.93 15.10 9.81
CA ARG A 806 7.21 15.35 10.49
C ARG A 806 7.98 14.04 10.63
N SER A 807 9.30 14.10 10.42
CA SER A 807 10.13 12.91 10.49
C SER A 807 11.51 13.18 11.09
N TRP A 808 12.09 12.13 11.67
CA TRP A 808 13.43 12.10 12.28
C TRP A 808 14.19 10.93 11.65
N SER A 809 15.41 11.15 11.27
CA SER A 809 16.27 10.15 10.65
C SER A 809 17.57 10.00 11.44
N ALA A 810 17.92 8.76 11.76
CA ALA A 810 19.12 8.45 12.50
C ALA A 810 19.79 7.17 11.96
N PRO A 811 21.12 7.05 12.01
CA PRO A 811 21.76 5.75 11.89
C PRO A 811 21.44 4.90 13.11
N ALA A 812 21.33 3.59 12.95
CA ALA A 812 21.03 2.67 14.07
C ALA A 812 22.07 2.76 15.20
N ALA A 813 23.32 3.13 14.88
CA ALA A 813 24.38 3.34 15.87
C ALA A 813 24.11 4.50 16.86
N ALA A 814 23.25 5.47 16.48
CA ALA A 814 22.85 6.60 17.33
C ALA A 814 21.68 6.25 18.27
N LEU A 815 21.02 5.11 18.07
CA LEU A 815 19.86 4.70 18.85
C LEU A 815 20.29 4.01 20.15
N PRO A 816 19.51 4.14 21.23
CA PRO A 816 19.78 3.52 22.53
C PRO A 816 19.35 2.05 22.53
N LEU A 817 19.92 1.25 21.61
CA LEU A 817 19.63 -0.17 21.50
C LEU A 817 20.15 -0.95 22.70
N HIS A 818 19.53 -2.09 22.97
CA HIS A 818 19.94 -2.98 24.06
C HIS A 818 21.41 -3.37 23.96
N ARG A 819 22.19 -3.09 25.03
CA ARG A 819 23.60 -3.41 25.11
C ARG A 819 23.85 -4.54 26.11
N ALA A 820 24.94 -5.29 25.95
CA ALA A 820 25.31 -6.31 26.89
C ALA A 820 25.56 -5.70 28.29
N GLY A 821 24.87 -6.20 29.31
CA GLY A 821 24.95 -5.70 30.69
C GLY A 821 24.03 -4.53 31.03
N ALA A 822 23.25 -3.99 30.06
CA ALA A 822 22.21 -2.99 30.36
C ALA A 822 21.04 -3.64 31.11
N THR A 823 20.50 -2.91 32.09
CA THR A 823 19.27 -3.31 32.78
C THR A 823 18.06 -2.89 31.94
N GLU A 824 16.94 -3.60 32.08
CA GLU A 824 15.71 -3.33 31.30
C GLU A 824 15.15 -1.93 31.60
N ASP A 825 15.21 -1.48 32.85
CA ASP A 825 14.77 -0.15 33.30
C ASP A 825 15.72 0.96 32.81
N GLY A 826 17.04 0.71 32.82
CA GLY A 826 18.02 1.63 32.24
C GLY A 826 17.82 1.80 30.73
N TRP A 827 17.64 0.68 30.02
CA TRP A 827 17.35 0.70 28.58
C TRP A 827 16.02 1.43 28.25
N PHE A 828 14.96 1.21 29.03
CA PHE A 828 13.70 1.92 28.86
C PHE A 828 13.85 3.42 29.11
N LEU A 829 14.62 3.80 30.14
CA LEU A 829 14.95 5.19 30.46
C LEU A 829 15.74 5.85 29.32
N ASP A 830 16.73 5.15 28.74
CA ASP A 830 17.55 5.65 27.64
C ASP A 830 16.68 5.96 26.40
N TRP A 831 15.68 5.10 26.10
CA TRP A 831 14.73 5.35 25.00
C TRP A 831 13.87 6.60 25.26
N HIS A 832 13.43 6.82 26.50
CA HIS A 832 12.68 8.03 26.85
C HIS A 832 13.57 9.28 26.87
N ALA A 833 14.83 9.16 27.25
CA ALA A 833 15.81 10.23 27.13
C ALA A 833 16.02 10.64 25.66
N PHE A 834 16.31 9.67 24.81
CA PHE A 834 16.47 9.86 23.36
C PHE A 834 15.24 10.53 22.74
N ARG A 835 14.04 10.01 23.05
CA ARG A 835 12.80 10.57 22.53
C ARG A 835 12.62 12.05 22.90
N ARG A 836 12.91 12.41 24.16
CA ARG A 836 12.76 13.78 24.66
C ARG A 836 13.82 14.71 24.08
N GLU A 837 15.04 14.27 24.01
CA GLU A 837 16.18 15.03 23.46
C GLU A 837 15.93 15.46 22.01
N HIS A 838 15.43 14.55 21.19
CA HIS A 838 15.19 14.81 19.77
C HIS A 838 13.74 15.25 19.45
N GLY A 839 12.90 15.41 20.46
CA GLY A 839 11.50 15.86 20.28
C GLY A 839 10.62 14.90 19.49
N LEU A 840 10.84 13.58 19.63
CA LEU A 840 9.96 12.57 19.04
C LEU A 840 8.66 12.48 19.87
N PRO A 841 7.50 12.32 19.20
CA PRO A 841 6.24 12.05 19.90
C PRO A 841 6.26 10.65 20.54
N ASP A 842 5.28 10.39 21.41
CA ASP A 842 5.18 9.09 22.11
C ASP A 842 4.96 7.91 21.17
N ARG A 843 4.41 8.16 19.98
CA ARG A 843 4.08 7.16 18.96
C ARG A 843 4.54 7.62 17.60
N VAL A 844 5.18 6.71 16.88
CA VAL A 844 5.71 6.97 15.54
C VAL A 844 5.53 5.74 14.65
N PHE A 845 5.67 5.94 13.34
CA PHE A 845 5.94 4.86 12.40
C PHE A 845 7.43 4.85 12.07
N ALA A 846 8.10 3.75 12.38
CA ALA A 846 9.52 3.57 12.12
C ALA A 846 9.75 2.71 10.86
N THR A 847 10.65 3.17 10.00
CA THR A 847 11.10 2.42 8.81
C THR A 847 12.60 2.16 8.96
N VAL A 848 13.01 0.90 8.86
CA VAL A 848 14.42 0.49 8.91
C VAL A 848 14.86 0.11 7.51
N SER A 849 15.95 0.70 7.03
CA SER A 849 16.54 0.39 5.71
C SER A 849 18.03 0.12 5.84
N ASP A 850 18.48 -0.98 5.22
CA ASP A 850 19.91 -1.25 5.09
C ASP A 850 20.52 -0.40 3.97
N THR A 851 21.58 0.33 4.27
CA THR A 851 22.25 1.27 3.35
C THR A 851 22.89 0.59 2.13
N GLY A 852 22.98 -0.76 2.11
CA GLY A 852 23.54 -1.53 1.00
C GLY A 852 22.53 -2.05 -0.04
N ALA A 853 21.25 -2.00 0.23
CA ALA A 853 20.24 -2.41 -0.72
C ALA A 853 19.93 -1.24 -1.67
N ARG A 854 20.31 -1.36 -2.94
CA ARG A 854 19.91 -0.43 -3.99
C ARG A 854 18.37 -0.39 -4.04
N GLY A 855 17.80 0.71 -3.60
CA GLY A 855 16.36 0.96 -3.55
C GLY A 855 15.72 0.37 -2.28
N ALA A 856 15.48 1.20 -1.27
CA ALA A 856 14.67 0.90 -0.09
C ALA A 856 13.17 0.66 -0.42
N THR A 857 12.88 0.06 -1.56
CA THR A 857 11.53 -0.27 -2.08
C THR A 857 10.96 -1.50 -1.39
N GLY A 858 11.04 -1.62 -0.07
CA GLY A 858 10.49 -2.79 0.60
C GLY A 858 10.33 -2.67 2.10
N ALA A 859 10.97 -1.71 2.72
CA ALA A 859 10.87 -1.55 4.17
C ALA A 859 9.49 -0.98 4.54
N LYS A 860 8.62 -1.83 5.08
CA LYS A 860 7.27 -1.43 5.52
C LYS A 860 7.38 -0.69 6.85
N PRO A 861 6.72 0.48 7.01
CA PRO A 861 6.69 1.19 8.29
C PRO A 861 6.10 0.30 9.39
N GLN A 862 6.73 0.29 10.56
CA GLN A 862 6.24 -0.41 11.75
C GLN A 862 5.77 0.63 12.76
N TYR A 863 4.60 0.40 13.36
CA TYR A 863 4.14 1.22 14.47
C TYR A 863 5.03 0.99 15.68
N LEU A 864 5.49 2.06 16.30
CA LEU A 864 6.35 2.06 17.48
C LEU A 864 5.71 2.92 18.56
N ASP A 865 5.45 2.31 19.71
CA ASP A 865 4.97 2.95 20.93
C ASP A 865 6.09 2.93 21.97
N PHE A 866 6.60 4.11 22.34
CA PHE A 866 7.70 4.24 23.31
C PHE A 866 7.28 3.87 24.73
N ASP A 867 5.98 3.89 25.03
CA ASP A 867 5.45 3.51 26.35
C ASP A 867 5.33 1.99 26.52
N SER A 868 5.64 1.20 25.47
CA SER A 868 5.57 -0.27 25.47
C SER A 868 6.95 -0.90 25.29
N PRO A 869 7.53 -1.50 26.34
CA PRO A 869 8.79 -2.24 26.22
C PRO A 869 8.75 -3.38 25.19
N LEU A 870 7.57 -3.99 25.00
CA LEU A 870 7.36 -5.02 23.97
C LEU A 870 7.48 -4.42 22.56
N SER A 871 6.96 -3.20 22.35
CA SER A 871 7.07 -2.47 21.10
C SER A 871 8.52 -2.11 20.78
N LEU A 872 9.24 -1.56 21.73
CA LEU A 872 10.65 -1.24 21.61
C LEU A 872 11.50 -2.48 21.29
N SER A 873 11.29 -3.57 22.01
CA SER A 873 12.00 -4.84 21.77
C SER A 873 11.68 -5.46 20.40
N ALA A 874 10.43 -5.32 19.92
CA ALA A 874 10.04 -5.77 18.59
C ALA A 874 10.68 -4.93 17.48
N PHE A 875 10.74 -3.61 17.67
CA PHE A 875 11.39 -2.69 16.75
C PHE A 875 12.90 -2.95 16.65
N GLU A 876 13.61 -3.09 17.77
CA GLU A 876 15.04 -3.39 17.78
C GLU A 876 15.39 -4.68 17.03
N ALA A 877 14.51 -5.68 17.05
CA ALA A 877 14.72 -6.93 16.33
C ALA A 877 14.73 -6.77 14.80
N LEU A 878 14.26 -5.65 14.26
CA LEU A 878 14.30 -5.32 12.83
C LEU A 878 15.67 -4.79 12.42
N ILE A 879 16.41 -4.22 13.34
CA ILE A 879 17.72 -3.61 13.08
C ILE A 879 18.77 -4.72 13.04
N LYS A 880 19.42 -4.90 11.90
CA LYS A 880 20.40 -5.97 11.68
C LYS A 880 21.84 -5.47 11.72
N THR A 881 22.06 -4.23 11.35
CA THR A 881 23.39 -3.63 11.25
C THR A 881 23.44 -2.27 11.91
N PRO A 882 24.54 -1.83 12.49
CA PRO A 882 24.70 -0.48 13.04
C PRO A 882 24.60 0.63 11.98
N GLN A 883 24.82 0.27 10.71
CA GLN A 883 24.76 1.19 9.57
C GLN A 883 23.33 1.34 9.02
N ALA A 884 22.39 0.51 9.48
CA ALA A 884 20.99 0.64 9.07
C ALA A 884 20.50 2.07 9.36
N ARG A 885 19.77 2.63 8.40
CA ARG A 885 19.11 3.93 8.57
C ARG A 885 17.69 3.71 9.10
N VAL A 886 17.34 4.44 10.12
CA VAL A 886 16.00 4.44 10.69
C VAL A 886 15.36 5.80 10.46
N VAL A 887 14.15 5.79 9.93
CA VAL A 887 13.32 6.99 9.76
C VAL A 887 12.06 6.82 10.61
N PHE A 888 11.92 7.69 11.60
CA PHE A 888 10.70 7.83 12.40
C PHE A 888 9.79 8.88 11.75
N ARG A 889 8.51 8.59 11.63
CA ARG A 889 7.48 9.55 11.20
C ARG A 889 6.43 9.67 12.28
N GLU A 890 5.96 10.88 12.55
CA GLU A 890 4.87 11.09 13.49
C GLU A 890 3.66 10.23 13.14
N ALA A 891 3.00 9.67 14.15
CA ALA A 891 1.70 9.02 13.98
C ALA A 891 0.64 10.14 13.90
N LEU A 892 0.27 10.50 12.67
CA LEU A 892 -0.76 11.50 12.39
C LEU A 892 -1.76 10.86 11.42
N PRO A 893 -3.05 10.81 11.77
CA PRO A 893 -3.70 11.24 13.02
C PRO A 893 -3.11 10.57 14.27
N ASP A 894 -3.03 11.33 15.36
CA ASP A 894 -2.77 10.74 16.68
C ASP A 894 -4.05 10.08 17.24
N GLU A 895 -3.91 9.28 18.27
CA GLU A 895 -5.02 8.50 18.82
C GLU A 895 -6.20 9.34 19.31
N ASP A 896 -5.94 10.55 19.80
CA ASP A 896 -6.98 11.43 20.32
C ASP A 896 -7.71 12.19 19.21
N ALA A 897 -7.10 12.26 18.02
CA ALA A 897 -7.64 12.90 16.82
C ALA A 897 -8.27 11.91 15.83
N LEU A 898 -8.48 10.66 16.21
CA LEU A 898 -9.15 9.69 15.34
C LEU A 898 -10.65 10.02 15.20
N HIS A 899 -11.11 10.17 13.98
CA HIS A 899 -12.49 10.56 13.66
C HIS A 899 -13.45 9.38 13.48
N THR A 900 -12.94 8.15 13.37
CA THR A 900 -13.75 6.94 13.13
C THR A 900 -13.94 6.18 14.44
N VAL A 901 -15.19 5.85 14.77
CA VAL A 901 -15.58 5.21 16.02
C VAL A 901 -16.51 4.01 15.79
N SER A 902 -16.43 3.03 16.70
CA SER A 902 -17.42 1.96 16.87
C SER A 902 -17.86 1.90 18.33
N GLY A 903 -18.71 0.95 18.69
CA GLY A 903 -19.07 0.66 20.10
C GLY A 903 -17.88 0.21 20.96
N HIS A 904 -16.81 -0.28 20.34
CA HIS A 904 -15.61 -0.78 21.04
C HIS A 904 -14.48 0.26 21.18
N GLY A 905 -14.59 1.42 20.51
CA GLY A 905 -13.55 2.45 20.59
C GLY A 905 -13.28 3.15 19.27
N ARG A 906 -12.11 3.81 19.20
CA ARG A 906 -11.67 4.60 18.05
C ARG A 906 -10.80 3.75 17.12
N HIS A 907 -10.98 3.94 15.83
CA HIS A 907 -10.27 3.20 14.80
C HIS A 907 -9.42 4.11 13.93
N VAL A 908 -8.24 3.65 13.58
CA VAL A 908 -7.46 4.24 12.50
C VAL A 908 -8.21 3.97 11.20
N ALA A 909 -8.48 5.02 10.44
CA ALA A 909 -9.17 4.93 9.17
C ALA A 909 -8.47 5.72 8.08
N GLU A 910 -8.71 5.33 6.83
CA GLU A 910 -8.20 5.99 5.63
C GLU A 910 -9.33 6.09 4.61
N LEU A 911 -9.62 7.30 4.17
CA LEU A 911 -10.59 7.56 3.12
C LEU A 911 -9.90 7.43 1.76
N ALA A 912 -10.60 6.81 0.83
CA ALA A 912 -10.24 6.84 -0.58
C ALA A 912 -11.33 7.62 -1.33
N VAL A 913 -10.97 8.76 -1.89
CA VAL A 913 -11.87 9.69 -2.57
C VAL A 913 -11.45 9.83 -4.03
N GLU A 914 -12.42 10.08 -4.90
CA GLU A 914 -12.14 10.39 -6.29
C GLU A 914 -12.49 11.85 -6.61
N THR A 915 -11.62 12.46 -7.38
CA THR A 915 -11.80 13.79 -7.96
C THR A 915 -11.84 13.69 -9.47
N ALA A 916 -12.73 14.45 -10.10
CA ALA A 916 -12.78 14.61 -11.54
C ALA A 916 -13.05 16.08 -11.84
N VAL A 917 -12.22 16.71 -12.63
CA VAL A 917 -12.52 18.05 -13.12
C VAL A 917 -13.61 17.90 -14.17
N PRO A 918 -14.78 18.54 -14.00
CA PRO A 918 -15.81 18.52 -15.04
C PRO A 918 -15.22 19.10 -16.34
N VAL A 919 -15.32 18.34 -17.41
CA VAL A 919 -14.94 18.83 -18.74
C VAL A 919 -15.83 20.03 -19.05
N ARG A 920 -15.24 21.21 -19.19
CA ARG A 920 -15.96 22.41 -19.63
C ARG A 920 -16.60 22.09 -20.98
N ARG A 921 -17.94 21.99 -21.01
CA ARG A 921 -18.67 21.95 -22.27
C ARG A 921 -18.28 23.22 -23.03
N ARG A 922 -17.55 23.10 -24.11
CA ARG A 922 -17.38 24.22 -25.05
C ARG A 922 -18.78 24.48 -25.60
N THR A 923 -19.44 25.54 -25.14
CA THR A 923 -20.56 26.11 -25.86
C THR A 923 -20.05 26.53 -27.23
N VAL A 924 -20.53 25.81 -28.24
CA VAL A 924 -20.33 26.10 -29.66
C VAL A 924 -20.97 27.47 -29.98
#